data_0f159ea12cc94ad6fb35bcab3f178469
#
_entry.id   0f159ea12cc94ad6fb35bcab3f178469
#
_cell.length_a   1.000
_cell.length_b   1.000
_cell.length_c   1.000
_cell.angle_alpha   90.00
_cell.angle_beta   90.00
_cell.angle_gamma   90.00
#
_symmetry.space_group_name_H-M   'P 1'
#
loop_
_entity.id
_entity.type
_entity.pdbx_description
1 polymer ?
#
loop_
_entity_poly.entity_id
_entity_poly.type
_entity_poly.pdbx_seq_one_letter_code
_entity_poly.pdbx_strand_id
1 'polypeptide(L)'
;MVATLLSATSLYAQSTDSLHYNIRVVEVVDTGYWTYKDHPIAYEDITEESLVRSSYGTDIPTVLALTPSMIATNETGIGIGATSIRLRGTDATRINVTINGVAMNNPDSHSMYWYDTPDLISSVGSIQVQRGAGISTNGTGAFGGSVAMTTDALSPEFRGSASLSYGSYNTNKQALHISSGLMGGHWVVDARLTHIGSDGYIERGATDLKSYMAQVGYYGGDTKVKLLSFGGSARTYLTYNGVSREDMRRYGRRYHDSGQYVTSDGPFVLEDGTHVDYYDDQTDNYLQINNQLVVTHDIGRWMLNATLFYNYGYGYYNQYKDDAWLAGYTNLKTDKEQGDLIRHKLMRNHLGGANLTATAQFYNWNLTFGGSWSYYTCPHWGTLSWVDGLDKSDVGGRWYDNDVTKQDANAFVRVEYDVLNPPYRHHGRNLWLFADVQYRYVHYKAWGVNDNAIWGDDGVYMQPIDVNERYNFLNPRFGITYIDKHHRAIASVAVAHREPTRSDFTDRYMFSADDSYPKPERMVDIELGYTFRSPRVSAGINLYYMLYHNQLVATGMVNDGDDALNTNVDKSFRRGVELTVAWNTTKWLTLSANATLSQNKIKNYVDELKDSPTFGENLGTMTISYSPSVIGSLIADFHVGGFSAQWHTQYVGKQYFTNNEIETLSLDAYCVTNLNLGYSLKTKAEREVRFGLAVNNLFSTLYESNGYGYSYMWDGERYDEAFYFPQAPINFLANVTVNF
;
A
#
# COMPACT_ATOMS: atom_id res chain seq x y z
N MET A 1 5.10 -13.64 -43.66
CA MET A 1 4.01 -12.75 -43.24
C MET A 1 4.04 -12.42 -41.72
N VAL A 2 4.71 -13.21 -40.91
CA VAL A 2 4.92 -12.93 -39.45
C VAL A 2 6.09 -11.96 -39.20
N ALA A 3 7.05 -11.87 -40.12
CA ALA A 3 8.22 -10.98 -39.96
C ALA A 3 7.95 -9.50 -40.28
N THR A 4 6.83 -9.17 -40.90
CA THR A 4 6.47 -7.80 -41.30
C THR A 4 5.60 -7.07 -40.31
N LEU A 5 5.00 -7.77 -39.34
CA LEU A 5 4.23 -7.16 -38.23
C LEU A 5 5.13 -6.71 -37.05
N LEU A 6 6.35 -7.25 -36.96
CA LEU A 6 7.34 -6.85 -35.95
C LEU A 6 8.08 -5.54 -36.27
N SER A 7 7.99 -5.04 -37.52
CA SER A 7 8.71 -3.83 -37.95
C SER A 7 7.89 -2.53 -37.84
N ALA A 8 6.58 -2.60 -37.64
CA ALA A 8 5.74 -1.39 -37.55
C ALA A 8 5.54 -0.89 -36.10
N THR A 9 5.76 -1.72 -35.08
CA THR A 9 5.64 -1.35 -33.67
C THR A 9 6.92 -0.79 -33.07
N SER A 10 8.07 -0.93 -33.77
CA SER A 10 9.36 -0.50 -33.26
C SER A 10 9.62 1.03 -33.33
N LEU A 11 8.72 1.83 -33.89
CA LEU A 11 8.90 3.28 -34.04
C LEU A 11 8.22 4.12 -32.94
N TYR A 12 7.39 3.54 -32.08
CA TYR A 12 6.76 4.26 -30.98
C TYR A 12 7.27 3.90 -29.57
N ALA A 13 8.14 2.90 -29.45
CA ALA A 13 8.62 2.39 -28.15
C ALA A 13 10.01 2.95 -27.75
N GLN A 14 10.40 4.11 -28.21
CA GLN A 14 11.56 4.84 -27.67
C GLN A 14 11.11 5.96 -26.74
N SER A 15 10.36 5.65 -25.69
CA SER A 15 10.29 6.55 -24.56
C SER A 15 11.45 6.23 -23.61
N THR A 16 12.52 6.98 -23.74
CA THR A 16 13.66 7.02 -22.81
C THR A 16 13.26 7.68 -21.47
N ASP A 17 12.11 7.35 -20.92
CA ASP A 17 11.53 8.10 -19.81
C ASP A 17 11.91 7.59 -18.42
N SER A 18 12.57 6.44 -18.30
CA SER A 18 13.25 6.05 -17.07
C SER A 18 14.76 6.09 -17.29
N LEU A 19 15.44 6.95 -16.56
CA LEU A 19 16.91 7.00 -16.57
C LEU A 19 17.55 5.81 -15.91
N HIS A 20 16.74 4.99 -15.28
CA HIS A 20 17.28 3.96 -14.45
C HIS A 20 17.58 2.64 -15.15
N TYR A 21 17.05 2.37 -16.35
CA TYR A 21 17.23 1.02 -16.91
C TYR A 21 17.20 0.97 -18.44
N ASN A 22 18.05 0.13 -19.03
CA ASN A 22 18.01 -0.23 -20.45
C ASN A 22 16.66 -0.89 -20.77
N ILE A 23 15.80 -0.16 -21.47
CA ILE A 23 14.46 -0.60 -21.84
C ILE A 23 14.61 -1.70 -22.91
N ARG A 24 14.39 -2.95 -22.53
CA ARG A 24 13.83 -3.91 -23.49
C ARG A 24 12.37 -3.51 -23.66
N VAL A 25 11.93 -3.45 -24.92
CA VAL A 25 10.54 -3.18 -25.27
C VAL A 25 9.63 -4.10 -24.48
N VAL A 26 9.06 -3.59 -23.39
CA VAL A 26 7.93 -4.21 -22.73
C VAL A 26 6.77 -3.95 -23.66
N GLU A 27 6.13 -4.97 -24.15
CA GLU A 27 4.83 -4.84 -24.81
C GLU A 27 3.84 -4.41 -23.72
N VAL A 28 3.82 -3.11 -23.46
CA VAL A 28 2.81 -2.53 -22.57
C VAL A 28 1.49 -2.77 -23.31
N VAL A 29 0.70 -3.67 -22.81
CA VAL A 29 -0.71 -3.69 -23.14
C VAL A 29 -1.24 -2.37 -22.61
N ASP A 30 -1.39 -1.40 -23.50
CA ASP A 30 -1.92 -0.09 -23.13
C ASP A 30 -3.36 -0.29 -22.62
N THR A 31 -3.48 -0.39 -21.32
CA THR A 31 -4.77 -0.61 -20.65
C THR A 31 -5.49 0.71 -20.37
N GLY A 32 -4.91 1.86 -20.77
CA GLY A 32 -5.44 3.18 -20.48
C GLY A 32 -5.28 3.62 -19.01
N TYR A 33 -4.66 2.80 -18.15
CA TYR A 33 -4.49 3.06 -16.70
C TYR A 33 -3.16 3.74 -16.35
N TRP A 34 -2.26 3.92 -17.33
CA TRP A 34 -0.98 4.57 -17.12
C TRP A 34 -1.04 6.07 -17.35
N THR A 35 -0.20 6.78 -16.61
CA THR A 35 0.13 8.16 -16.91
C THR A 35 1.31 8.21 -17.87
N TYR A 36 1.18 9.00 -18.91
CA TYR A 36 2.22 9.19 -19.91
C TYR A 36 2.94 10.52 -19.73
N LYS A 37 4.05 10.70 -20.45
CA LYS A 37 4.87 11.91 -20.36
C LYS A 37 4.14 13.20 -20.76
N ASP A 38 3.09 13.11 -21.55
CA ASP A 38 2.23 14.22 -21.99
C ASP A 38 1.19 14.61 -20.90
N HIS A 39 0.94 13.75 -19.90
CA HIS A 39 0.07 14.10 -18.79
C HIS A 39 0.77 15.04 -17.78
N PRO A 40 0.08 16.05 -17.23
CA PRO A 40 0.65 17.02 -16.28
C PRO A 40 0.70 16.45 -14.85
N ILE A 41 1.35 15.33 -14.65
CA ILE A 41 1.38 14.58 -13.38
C ILE A 41 2.82 14.22 -13.03
N ALA A 42 3.16 14.30 -11.74
CA ALA A 42 4.40 13.79 -11.21
C ALA A 42 4.30 12.28 -10.99
N TYR A 43 5.09 11.50 -11.71
CA TYR A 43 5.09 10.04 -11.61
C TYR A 43 6.49 9.45 -11.70
N GLU A 44 6.60 8.19 -11.29
CA GLU A 44 7.82 7.37 -11.42
C GLU A 44 7.44 5.97 -11.89
N ASP A 45 8.18 5.46 -12.88
CA ASP A 45 8.02 4.10 -13.40
C ASP A 45 9.11 3.20 -12.81
N ILE A 46 8.70 2.05 -12.25
CA ILE A 46 9.58 1.01 -11.74
C ILE A 46 9.42 -0.21 -12.65
N THR A 47 10.49 -0.56 -13.36
CA THR A 47 10.46 -1.66 -14.33
C THR A 47 10.68 -3.03 -13.66
N GLU A 48 10.28 -4.12 -14.35
CA GLU A 48 10.54 -5.49 -13.92
C GLU A 48 12.02 -5.73 -13.56
N GLU A 49 12.95 -5.22 -14.39
CA GLU A 49 14.39 -5.36 -14.13
C GLU A 49 14.80 -4.71 -12.78
N SER A 50 14.21 -3.55 -12.46
CA SER A 50 14.41 -2.88 -11.16
C SER A 50 13.83 -3.69 -10.03
N LEU A 51 12.62 -4.20 -10.20
CA LEU A 51 11.95 -5.04 -9.20
C LEU A 51 12.76 -6.29 -8.89
N VAL A 52 13.23 -7.00 -9.90
CA VAL A 52 14.07 -8.21 -9.74
C VAL A 52 15.39 -7.93 -9.02
N ARG A 53 15.98 -6.75 -9.22
CA ARG A 53 17.24 -6.37 -8.55
C ARG A 53 17.05 -5.91 -7.10
N SER A 54 15.90 -5.35 -6.79
CA SER A 54 15.62 -4.73 -5.49
C SER A 54 14.88 -5.64 -4.53
N SER A 55 14.25 -6.73 -5.02
CA SER A 55 13.42 -7.61 -4.21
C SER A 55 13.92 -9.06 -4.22
N TYR A 56 14.71 -9.42 -3.25
CA TYR A 56 15.10 -10.83 -3.05
C TYR A 56 14.14 -11.62 -2.14
N GLY A 57 12.94 -11.08 -1.86
CA GLY A 57 11.92 -11.73 -1.03
C GLY A 57 11.19 -10.78 -0.08
N THR A 58 11.46 -9.46 -0.19
CA THR A 58 10.72 -8.43 0.56
C THR A 58 9.45 -8.01 -0.17
N ASP A 59 8.50 -7.44 0.56
CA ASP A 59 7.25 -6.93 0.01
C ASP A 59 7.43 -5.67 -0.86
N ILE A 60 6.45 -5.38 -1.72
CA ILE A 60 6.42 -4.21 -2.62
C ILE A 60 6.69 -2.88 -1.88
N PRO A 61 6.12 -2.59 -0.69
CA PRO A 61 6.40 -1.37 0.06
C PRO A 61 7.89 -1.05 0.22
N THR A 62 8.73 -2.05 0.47
CA THR A 62 10.19 -1.87 0.63
C THR A 62 10.85 -1.33 -0.64
N VAL A 63 10.38 -1.77 -1.81
CA VAL A 63 10.87 -1.27 -3.11
C VAL A 63 10.32 0.11 -3.41
N LEU A 64 9.06 0.37 -3.08
CA LEU A 64 8.42 1.68 -3.26
C LEU A 64 9.08 2.78 -2.43
N ALA A 65 9.68 2.44 -1.29
CA ALA A 65 10.41 3.39 -0.45
C ALA A 65 11.61 4.06 -1.14
N LEU A 66 12.06 3.53 -2.31
CA LEU A 66 13.09 4.15 -3.14
C LEU A 66 12.57 5.38 -3.92
N THR A 67 11.26 5.54 -4.05
CA THR A 67 10.65 6.65 -4.79
C THR A 67 10.58 7.93 -3.95
N PRO A 68 10.56 9.13 -4.56
CA PRO A 68 10.49 10.39 -3.81
C PRO A 68 9.25 10.46 -2.92
N SER A 69 9.40 11.02 -1.71
CA SER A 69 8.33 11.24 -0.74
C SER A 69 7.68 9.98 -0.17
N MET A 70 8.21 8.79 -0.46
CA MET A 70 7.68 7.51 -0.02
C MET A 70 8.41 6.98 1.21
N ILE A 71 7.65 6.44 2.16
CA ILE A 71 8.14 5.71 3.34
C ILE A 71 7.45 4.38 3.37
N ALA A 72 8.20 3.31 3.63
CA ALA A 72 7.66 2.00 3.99
C ALA A 72 7.75 1.79 5.50
N THR A 73 6.73 1.17 6.07
CA THR A 73 6.70 0.74 7.47
C THR A 73 6.56 -0.77 7.55
N ASN A 74 7.03 -1.38 8.61
CA ASN A 74 6.95 -2.82 8.83
C ASN A 74 6.89 -3.14 10.33
N GLU A 75 6.02 -4.06 10.74
CA GLU A 75 5.81 -4.43 12.14
C GLU A 75 6.64 -5.65 12.55
N THR A 76 6.92 -6.57 11.63
CA THR A 76 7.75 -7.76 11.93
C THR A 76 9.25 -7.48 12.00
N GLY A 77 9.66 -6.28 11.58
CA GLY A 77 11.03 -5.79 11.62
C GLY A 77 11.97 -6.24 10.50
N ILE A 78 11.47 -6.95 9.47
CA ILE A 78 12.29 -7.50 8.37
C ILE A 78 11.79 -7.20 6.95
N GLY A 79 10.72 -6.42 6.79
CA GLY A 79 10.16 -6.05 5.48
C GLY A 79 9.32 -7.14 4.82
N ILE A 80 8.80 -8.10 5.58
CA ILE A 80 7.88 -9.16 5.17
C ILE A 80 6.72 -9.23 6.17
N GLY A 81 5.50 -9.48 5.70
CA GLY A 81 4.30 -9.56 6.54
C GLY A 81 3.58 -8.21 6.65
N ALA A 82 3.29 -7.73 7.85
CA ALA A 82 2.58 -6.47 8.06
C ALA A 82 3.43 -5.28 7.62
N THR A 83 3.29 -4.90 6.34
CA THR A 83 3.98 -3.78 5.70
C THR A 83 2.96 -2.74 5.20
N SER A 84 3.33 -1.47 5.24
CA SER A 84 2.49 -0.37 4.76
C SER A 84 3.33 0.72 4.11
N ILE A 85 2.67 1.69 3.45
CA ILE A 85 3.30 2.83 2.79
C ILE A 85 2.69 4.16 3.22
N ARG A 86 3.51 5.20 3.20
CA ARG A 86 3.08 6.61 3.32
C ARG A 86 3.68 7.42 2.18
N LEU A 87 2.89 8.27 1.56
CA LEU A 87 3.32 9.12 0.44
C LEU A 87 3.03 10.59 0.72
N ARG A 88 4.05 11.47 0.69
CA ARG A 88 3.92 12.90 1.07
C ARG A 88 3.30 13.08 2.47
N GLY A 89 3.54 12.11 3.39
CA GLY A 89 2.94 12.08 4.72
C GLY A 89 1.46 11.69 4.75
N THR A 90 0.83 11.29 3.63
CA THR A 90 -0.51 10.65 3.65
C THR A 90 -0.35 9.15 3.92
N ASP A 91 -1.29 8.59 4.65
CA ASP A 91 -1.33 7.17 4.99
C ASP A 91 -1.86 6.29 3.84
N ALA A 92 -1.77 4.97 4.02
CA ALA A 92 -2.17 3.98 3.02
C ALA A 92 -3.64 4.09 2.59
N THR A 93 -4.53 4.58 3.45
CA THR A 93 -5.96 4.72 3.14
C THR A 93 -6.25 5.78 2.07
N ARG A 94 -5.27 6.63 1.77
CA ARG A 94 -5.33 7.71 0.77
C ARG A 94 -4.53 7.41 -0.49
N ILE A 95 -3.91 6.23 -0.55
CA ILE A 95 -3.10 5.79 -1.68
C ILE A 95 -3.84 4.66 -2.39
N ASN A 96 -4.28 4.93 -3.61
CA ASN A 96 -4.96 3.93 -4.41
C ASN A 96 -3.96 2.94 -5.00
N VAL A 97 -4.16 1.65 -4.79
CA VAL A 97 -3.35 0.58 -5.36
C VAL A 97 -4.18 -0.19 -6.37
N THR A 98 -3.68 -0.34 -7.59
CA THR A 98 -4.40 -1.06 -8.66
C THR A 98 -3.54 -2.13 -9.31
N ILE A 99 -4.17 -3.23 -9.73
CA ILE A 99 -3.57 -4.23 -10.61
C ILE A 99 -4.42 -4.32 -11.87
N ASN A 100 -3.81 -4.04 -13.03
CA ASN A 100 -4.50 -3.95 -14.33
C ASN A 100 -5.74 -3.04 -14.27
N GLY A 101 -5.67 -1.94 -13.49
CA GLY A 101 -6.74 -0.97 -13.30
C GLY A 101 -7.84 -1.38 -12.32
N VAL A 102 -7.77 -2.56 -11.71
CA VAL A 102 -8.69 -2.99 -10.64
C VAL A 102 -8.12 -2.58 -9.29
N ALA A 103 -8.90 -1.85 -8.49
CA ALA A 103 -8.51 -1.44 -7.15
C ALA A 103 -8.33 -2.65 -6.23
N MET A 104 -7.22 -2.67 -5.50
CA MET A 104 -6.85 -3.70 -4.53
C MET A 104 -7.09 -3.27 -3.08
N ASN A 105 -7.29 -1.97 -2.86
CA ASN A 105 -7.66 -1.46 -1.53
C ASN A 105 -8.99 -2.09 -1.08
N ASN A 106 -9.03 -2.54 0.16
CA ASN A 106 -10.27 -3.00 0.77
C ASN A 106 -11.30 -1.86 0.78
N PRO A 107 -12.52 -2.05 0.26
CA PRO A 107 -13.51 -0.97 0.17
C PRO A 107 -13.98 -0.41 1.51
N ASP A 108 -13.81 -1.13 2.60
CA ASP A 108 -14.24 -0.78 3.95
C ASP A 108 -13.18 0.03 4.70
N SER A 109 -11.95 -0.48 4.77
CA SER A 109 -10.81 0.19 5.41
C SER A 109 -10.07 1.18 4.51
N HIS A 110 -10.26 1.12 3.20
CA HIS A 110 -9.51 1.84 2.16
C HIS A 110 -8.00 1.51 2.11
N SER A 111 -7.53 0.53 2.85
CA SER A 111 -6.13 0.11 2.90
C SER A 111 -5.85 -1.07 1.97
N MET A 112 -4.62 -1.15 1.48
CA MET A 112 -4.07 -2.34 0.86
C MET A 112 -3.25 -3.12 1.89
N TYR A 113 -3.65 -4.36 2.17
CA TYR A 113 -2.89 -5.29 3.00
C TYR A 113 -2.01 -6.14 2.10
N TRP A 114 -0.71 -5.83 2.07
CA TRP A 114 0.23 -6.42 1.11
C TRP A 114 0.45 -7.92 1.33
N TYR A 115 0.34 -8.39 2.57
CA TYR A 115 0.46 -9.80 2.92
C TYR A 115 -0.74 -10.65 2.49
N ASP A 116 -1.90 -10.05 2.18
CA ASP A 116 -3.05 -10.77 1.63
C ASP A 116 -2.86 -11.20 0.17
N THR A 117 -1.88 -10.61 -0.51
CA THR A 117 -1.46 -10.98 -1.86
C THR A 117 0.05 -11.26 -1.88
N PRO A 118 0.50 -12.35 -1.22
CA PRO A 118 1.93 -12.63 -1.02
C PRO A 118 2.69 -12.75 -2.32
N ASP A 119 3.96 -12.30 -2.32
CA ASP A 119 4.86 -12.36 -3.48
C ASP A 119 4.29 -11.73 -4.77
N LEU A 120 3.37 -10.78 -4.64
CA LEU A 120 2.82 -10.07 -5.79
C LEU A 120 3.91 -9.46 -6.66
N ILE A 121 5.01 -9.00 -6.05
CA ILE A 121 6.17 -8.42 -6.73
C ILE A 121 6.77 -9.34 -7.81
N SER A 122 6.74 -10.65 -7.59
CA SER A 122 7.24 -11.63 -8.56
C SER A 122 6.32 -11.82 -9.77
N SER A 123 5.12 -11.21 -9.76
CA SER A 123 4.09 -11.33 -10.79
C SER A 123 3.75 -10.00 -11.46
N VAL A 124 4.44 -8.93 -11.05
CA VAL A 124 4.25 -7.58 -11.56
C VAL A 124 5.36 -7.24 -12.56
N GLY A 125 4.97 -6.93 -13.78
CA GLY A 125 5.91 -6.51 -14.84
C GLY A 125 6.34 -5.06 -14.72
N SER A 126 5.51 -4.19 -14.15
CA SER A 126 5.85 -2.80 -13.93
C SER A 126 4.94 -2.14 -12.88
N ILE A 127 5.48 -1.17 -12.19
CA ILE A 127 4.78 -0.33 -11.22
C ILE A 127 4.95 1.13 -11.62
N GLN A 128 3.85 1.90 -11.59
CA GLN A 128 3.89 3.34 -11.69
C GLN A 128 3.38 3.97 -10.41
N VAL A 129 4.21 4.80 -9.78
CA VAL A 129 3.82 5.61 -8.61
C VAL A 129 3.46 7.00 -9.09
N GLN A 130 2.21 7.40 -8.94
CA GLN A 130 1.73 8.76 -9.20
C GLN A 130 1.56 9.48 -7.87
N ARG A 131 2.09 10.70 -7.78
CA ARG A 131 2.04 11.51 -6.56
C ARG A 131 0.95 12.58 -6.69
N GLY A 132 0.24 12.85 -5.59
CA GLY A 132 -0.91 13.76 -5.56
C GLY A 132 -2.20 13.13 -6.06
N ALA A 133 -3.18 13.94 -6.42
CA ALA A 133 -4.45 13.48 -6.96
C ALA A 133 -4.24 12.69 -8.27
N GLY A 134 -4.58 11.40 -8.29
CA GLY A 134 -4.41 10.52 -9.45
C GLY A 134 -5.33 10.88 -10.63
N ILE A 135 -5.05 10.35 -11.83
CA ILE A 135 -5.95 10.48 -12.99
C ILE A 135 -7.21 9.61 -12.81
N SER A 136 -8.30 9.97 -13.50
CA SER A 136 -9.59 9.26 -13.36
C SER A 136 -9.54 7.78 -13.71
N THR A 137 -8.62 7.35 -14.57
CA THR A 137 -8.40 5.94 -14.91
C THR A 137 -7.80 5.11 -13.78
N ASN A 138 -7.18 5.73 -12.76
CA ASN A 138 -6.64 5.00 -11.61
C ASN A 138 -7.72 4.52 -10.62
N GLY A 139 -8.99 4.75 -10.94
CA GLY A 139 -10.10 4.34 -10.10
C GLY A 139 -10.53 5.41 -9.10
N THR A 140 -11.25 4.97 -8.08
CA THR A 140 -12.04 5.83 -7.22
C THR A 140 -11.28 6.37 -6.01
N GLY A 141 -10.21 5.72 -5.58
CA GLY A 141 -9.45 6.05 -4.35
C GLY A 141 -8.22 6.94 -4.53
N ALA A 142 -7.94 7.47 -5.74
CA ALA A 142 -6.73 8.24 -6.03
C ALA A 142 -6.77 9.65 -5.43
N PHE A 143 -6.59 9.75 -4.10
CA PHE A 143 -6.69 11.00 -3.34
C PHE A 143 -5.31 11.58 -3.00
N GLY A 144 -4.44 10.87 -2.27
CA GLY A 144 -3.09 11.32 -1.91
C GLY A 144 -1.99 10.82 -2.85
N GLY A 145 -2.28 9.75 -3.58
CA GLY A 145 -1.41 9.12 -4.58
C GLY A 145 -2.01 7.86 -5.17
N SER A 146 -1.30 7.28 -6.14
CA SER A 146 -1.67 6.01 -6.75
C SER A 146 -0.45 5.15 -7.04
N VAL A 147 -0.58 3.84 -6.78
CA VAL A 147 0.36 2.80 -7.18
C VAL A 147 -0.34 1.92 -8.20
N ALA A 148 -0.06 2.13 -9.48
CA ALA A 148 -0.62 1.34 -10.56
C ALA A 148 0.35 0.22 -10.94
N MET A 149 -0.11 -1.02 -10.92
CA MET A 149 0.67 -2.21 -11.26
C MET A 149 0.08 -2.90 -12.49
N THR A 150 0.96 -3.41 -13.35
CA THR A 150 0.56 -4.33 -14.40
C THR A 150 1.18 -5.68 -14.15
N THR A 151 0.41 -6.74 -14.37
CA THR A 151 0.95 -8.10 -14.32
C THR A 151 1.91 -8.34 -15.49
N ASP A 152 2.82 -9.28 -15.33
CA ASP A 152 3.80 -9.67 -16.34
C ASP A 152 3.14 -9.86 -17.72
N ALA A 153 3.83 -9.38 -18.75
CA ALA A 153 3.47 -9.67 -20.12
C ALA A 153 3.61 -11.18 -20.39
N LEU A 154 2.61 -11.76 -21.03
CA LEU A 154 2.66 -13.17 -21.42
C LEU A 154 3.74 -13.38 -22.49
N SER A 155 4.69 -14.28 -22.20
CA SER A 155 5.85 -14.51 -23.07
C SER A 155 5.43 -15.27 -24.34
N PRO A 156 5.89 -14.84 -25.54
CA PRO A 156 5.71 -15.65 -26.76
C PRO A 156 6.57 -16.91 -26.77
N GLU A 157 7.61 -16.99 -25.96
CA GLU A 157 8.53 -18.13 -25.85
C GLU A 157 8.25 -18.91 -24.57
N PHE A 158 8.50 -20.22 -24.60
CA PHE A 158 8.49 -21.02 -23.38
C PHE A 158 9.49 -20.47 -22.35
N ARG A 159 9.06 -20.31 -21.11
CA ARG A 159 9.91 -19.89 -20.00
C ARG A 159 9.56 -20.68 -18.74
N GLY A 160 10.58 -21.01 -17.99
CA GLY A 160 10.43 -21.56 -16.66
C GLY A 160 11.48 -20.98 -15.72
N SER A 161 11.13 -20.84 -14.46
CA SER A 161 12.09 -20.49 -13.41
C SER A 161 11.76 -21.19 -12.10
N ALA A 162 12.81 -21.55 -11.37
CA ALA A 162 12.74 -22.01 -9.99
C ALA A 162 13.66 -21.15 -9.13
N SER A 163 13.15 -20.64 -8.02
CA SER A 163 13.87 -19.74 -7.12
C SER A 163 13.81 -20.25 -5.69
N LEU A 164 14.95 -20.18 -5.00
CA LEU A 164 15.10 -20.52 -3.59
C LEU A 164 15.83 -19.38 -2.90
N SER A 165 15.30 -18.93 -1.75
CA SER A 165 15.96 -17.94 -0.89
C SER A 165 16.04 -18.48 0.54
N TYR A 166 17.10 -18.09 1.25
CA TYR A 166 17.26 -18.36 2.67
C TYR A 166 18.10 -17.28 3.35
N GLY A 167 17.74 -16.92 4.57
CA GLY A 167 18.43 -15.84 5.27
C GLY A 167 18.16 -15.75 6.77
N SER A 168 18.40 -14.59 7.33
CA SER A 168 18.24 -14.28 8.74
C SER A 168 16.79 -14.52 9.20
N TYR A 169 16.62 -14.86 10.48
CA TYR A 169 15.32 -15.15 11.11
C TYR A 169 14.57 -16.28 10.40
N ASN A 170 15.30 -17.31 9.98
CA ASN A 170 14.76 -18.47 9.27
C ASN A 170 13.92 -18.09 8.04
N THR A 171 14.15 -16.88 7.49
CA THR A 171 13.43 -16.40 6.32
C THR A 171 13.77 -17.26 5.12
N ASN A 172 12.75 -17.82 4.50
CA ASN A 172 12.90 -18.67 3.33
C ASN A 172 11.79 -18.39 2.30
N LYS A 173 12.13 -18.55 1.01
CA LYS A 173 11.19 -18.43 -0.09
C LYS A 173 11.44 -19.52 -1.12
N GLN A 174 10.37 -20.15 -1.59
CA GLN A 174 10.37 -21.05 -2.73
C GLN A 174 9.39 -20.54 -3.77
N ALA A 175 9.84 -20.40 -5.01
CA ALA A 175 8.96 -19.96 -6.11
C ALA A 175 9.21 -20.82 -7.36
N LEU A 176 8.12 -21.17 -8.03
CA LEU A 176 8.11 -21.87 -9.32
C LEU A 176 7.26 -21.07 -10.30
N HIS A 177 7.79 -20.79 -11.48
CA HIS A 177 7.09 -20.12 -12.56
C HIS A 177 7.26 -20.90 -13.85
N ILE A 178 6.18 -21.00 -14.63
CA ILE A 178 6.17 -21.64 -15.95
C ILE A 178 5.23 -20.90 -16.90
N SER A 179 5.71 -20.62 -18.11
CA SER A 179 4.95 -20.06 -19.22
C SER A 179 5.06 -20.96 -20.44
N SER A 180 3.93 -21.28 -21.06
CA SER A 180 3.88 -22.20 -22.22
C SER A 180 4.52 -21.63 -23.48
N GLY A 181 4.73 -20.30 -23.54
CA GLY A 181 4.91 -19.63 -24.81
C GLY A 181 3.65 -19.65 -25.69
N LEU A 182 3.74 -19.09 -26.88
CA LEU A 182 2.60 -18.92 -27.80
C LEU A 182 2.23 -20.25 -28.48
N MET A 183 1.14 -20.86 -28.07
CA MET A 183 0.59 -22.09 -28.62
C MET A 183 -0.38 -21.80 -29.78
N GLY A 184 -0.24 -22.47 -30.90
CA GLY A 184 -1.10 -22.30 -32.07
C GLY A 184 -1.15 -20.87 -32.60
N GLY A 185 -0.18 -20.02 -32.29
CA GLY A 185 -0.13 -18.63 -32.72
C GLY A 185 -1.06 -17.68 -31.95
N HIS A 186 -1.79 -18.14 -30.95
CA HIS A 186 -2.82 -17.34 -30.27
C HIS A 186 -2.84 -17.46 -28.75
N TRP A 187 -2.50 -18.60 -28.17
CA TRP A 187 -2.72 -18.87 -26.75
C TRP A 187 -1.44 -18.92 -25.95
N VAL A 188 -1.46 -18.32 -24.77
CA VAL A 188 -0.39 -18.46 -23.77
C VAL A 188 -1.02 -18.84 -22.44
N VAL A 189 -0.41 -19.79 -21.75
CA VAL A 189 -0.74 -20.17 -20.37
C VAL A 189 0.46 -19.89 -19.50
N ASP A 190 0.27 -19.22 -18.38
CA ASP A 190 1.31 -18.83 -17.43
C ASP A 190 0.86 -19.15 -16.02
N ALA A 191 1.75 -19.68 -15.18
CA ALA A 191 1.44 -20.03 -13.80
C ALA A 191 2.65 -19.85 -12.89
N ARG A 192 2.40 -19.34 -11.68
CA ARG A 192 3.37 -19.20 -10.60
C ARG A 192 2.81 -19.70 -9.28
N LEU A 193 3.67 -20.35 -8.49
CA LEU A 193 3.40 -20.76 -7.12
C LEU A 193 4.54 -20.28 -6.24
N THR A 194 4.22 -19.74 -5.07
CA THR A 194 5.22 -19.25 -4.11
C THR A 194 4.83 -19.59 -2.68
N HIS A 195 5.84 -19.87 -1.87
CA HIS A 195 5.77 -19.99 -0.42
C HIS A 195 6.84 -19.09 0.19
N ILE A 196 6.51 -18.34 1.23
CA ILE A 196 7.42 -17.53 2.04
C ILE A 196 7.15 -17.84 3.50
N GLY A 197 8.21 -18.19 4.25
CA GLY A 197 8.19 -18.38 5.69
C GLY A 197 9.24 -17.53 6.37
N SER A 198 8.96 -17.03 7.56
CA SER A 198 9.92 -16.31 8.40
C SER A 198 9.49 -16.35 9.86
N ASP A 199 10.46 -16.36 10.79
CA ASP A 199 10.21 -16.22 12.24
C ASP A 199 10.02 -14.73 12.65
N GLY A 200 10.37 -13.76 11.75
CA GLY A 200 10.38 -12.34 12.06
C GLY A 200 11.56 -11.92 12.96
N TYR A 201 11.84 -10.61 13.01
CA TYR A 201 12.80 -10.06 13.97
C TYR A 201 12.18 -9.96 15.37
N ILE A 202 10.94 -9.50 15.44
CA ILE A 202 10.17 -9.43 16.69
C ILE A 202 9.90 -10.88 17.17
N GLU A 203 9.98 -11.12 18.45
CA GLU A 203 9.68 -12.44 19.03
C GLU A 203 8.26 -12.85 18.68
N ARG A 204 8.09 -14.11 18.26
CA ARG A 204 6.81 -14.65 17.78
C ARG A 204 6.23 -13.94 16.53
N GLY A 205 6.98 -13.03 15.87
CA GLY A 205 6.57 -12.36 14.65
C GLY A 205 6.57 -13.25 13.40
N ALA A 206 6.20 -14.52 13.54
CA ALA A 206 6.24 -15.51 12.46
C ALA A 206 5.22 -15.22 11.36
N THR A 207 5.60 -15.55 10.13
CA THR A 207 4.81 -15.35 8.91
C THR A 207 4.89 -16.62 8.04
N ASP A 208 3.74 -17.14 7.61
CA ASP A 208 3.59 -18.22 6.62
C ASP A 208 2.66 -17.76 5.50
N LEU A 209 3.24 -17.49 4.32
CA LEU A 209 2.55 -16.91 3.18
C LEU A 209 2.62 -17.87 1.98
N LYS A 210 1.48 -18.18 1.38
CA LYS A 210 1.36 -19.01 0.18
C LYS A 210 0.62 -18.25 -0.88
N SER A 211 1.13 -18.25 -2.11
CA SER A 211 0.47 -17.56 -3.20
C SER A 211 0.52 -18.32 -4.52
N TYR A 212 -0.43 -17.98 -5.37
CA TYR A 212 -0.48 -18.45 -6.74
C TYR A 212 -0.84 -17.31 -7.68
N MET A 213 -0.42 -17.44 -8.94
CA MET A 213 -0.93 -16.70 -10.08
C MET A 213 -1.10 -17.63 -11.24
N ALA A 214 -2.24 -17.55 -11.94
CA ALA A 214 -2.53 -18.29 -13.15
C ALA A 214 -3.13 -17.34 -14.18
N GLN A 215 -2.61 -17.37 -15.40
CA GLN A 215 -3.05 -16.51 -16.50
C GLN A 215 -3.25 -17.33 -17.76
N VAL A 216 -4.30 -16.99 -18.51
CA VAL A 216 -4.52 -17.49 -19.86
C VAL A 216 -4.76 -16.29 -20.77
N GLY A 217 -3.91 -16.14 -21.78
CA GLY A 217 -4.02 -15.08 -22.79
C GLY A 217 -4.40 -15.62 -24.15
N TYR A 218 -5.27 -14.88 -24.83
CA TYR A 218 -5.58 -15.06 -26.24
C TYR A 218 -5.20 -13.81 -27.03
N TYR A 219 -4.45 -13.99 -28.09
CA TYR A 219 -4.00 -12.94 -29.00
C TYR A 219 -4.60 -13.18 -30.40
N GLY A 220 -5.71 -12.50 -30.68
CA GLY A 220 -6.28 -12.37 -32.03
C GLY A 220 -5.75 -11.13 -32.72
N GLY A 221 -6.12 -10.86 -33.98
CA GLY A 221 -5.65 -9.67 -34.72
C GLY A 221 -5.91 -8.37 -33.97
N ASP A 222 -7.17 -7.99 -33.84
CA ASP A 222 -7.59 -6.75 -33.19
C ASP A 222 -8.07 -6.96 -31.75
N THR A 223 -8.10 -8.22 -31.26
CA THR A 223 -8.64 -8.57 -29.93
C THR A 223 -7.61 -9.31 -29.10
N LYS A 224 -7.40 -8.83 -27.87
CA LYS A 224 -6.61 -9.50 -26.84
C LYS A 224 -7.53 -9.80 -25.67
N VAL A 225 -7.47 -11.02 -25.15
CA VAL A 225 -8.22 -11.44 -23.96
C VAL A 225 -7.26 -12.06 -22.95
N LYS A 226 -7.32 -11.64 -21.70
CA LYS A 226 -6.53 -12.18 -20.61
C LYS A 226 -7.43 -12.55 -19.45
N LEU A 227 -7.46 -13.82 -19.12
CA LEU A 227 -8.07 -14.32 -17.88
C LEU A 227 -6.96 -14.51 -16.85
N LEU A 228 -7.14 -13.92 -15.69
CA LEU A 228 -6.16 -13.90 -14.62
C LEU A 228 -6.85 -14.31 -13.32
N SER A 229 -6.23 -15.24 -12.57
CA SER A 229 -6.58 -15.57 -11.19
C SER A 229 -5.33 -15.55 -10.34
N PHE A 230 -5.35 -14.81 -9.23
CA PHE A 230 -4.23 -14.71 -8.32
C PHE A 230 -4.71 -14.49 -6.88
N GLY A 231 -3.85 -14.84 -5.94
CA GLY A 231 -4.15 -14.68 -4.53
C GLY A 231 -3.30 -15.61 -3.68
N GLY A 232 -3.72 -15.82 -2.46
CA GLY A 232 -2.99 -16.66 -1.54
C GLY A 232 -3.62 -16.73 -0.16
N SER A 233 -2.93 -17.43 0.73
CA SER A 233 -3.23 -17.47 2.15
C SER A 233 -2.06 -16.88 2.94
N ALA A 234 -2.40 -16.04 3.90
CA ALA A 234 -1.49 -15.48 4.87
C ALA A 234 -1.85 -15.98 6.26
N ARG A 235 -0.85 -16.40 7.04
CA ARG A 235 -0.93 -16.57 8.47
C ARG A 235 0.22 -15.82 9.10
N THR A 236 -0.11 -14.79 9.88
CA THR A 236 0.87 -13.95 10.57
C THR A 236 0.58 -13.93 12.06
N TYR A 237 1.60 -13.96 12.89
CA TYR A 237 1.42 -13.69 14.30
C TYR A 237 1.07 -12.21 14.51
N LEU A 238 0.18 -11.90 15.46
CA LEU A 238 -0.30 -10.54 15.71
C LEU A 238 0.78 -9.74 16.44
N THR A 239 1.51 -8.89 15.69
CA THR A 239 2.61 -8.05 16.21
C THR A 239 2.23 -6.58 16.37
N TYR A 240 0.94 -6.25 16.30
CA TYR A 240 0.43 -4.88 16.24
C TYR A 240 0.53 -4.08 17.56
N ASN A 241 0.76 -4.72 18.72
CA ASN A 241 0.85 -4.01 20.00
C ASN A 241 2.04 -3.06 20.07
N GLY A 242 3.09 -3.26 19.24
CA GLY A 242 4.33 -2.53 19.41
C GLY A 242 5.02 -2.83 20.74
N VAL A 243 6.09 -2.10 21.07
CA VAL A 243 6.82 -2.23 22.34
C VAL A 243 7.20 -0.87 22.89
N SER A 244 7.05 -0.65 24.21
CA SER A 244 7.44 0.59 24.85
C SER A 244 8.96 0.76 24.90
N ARG A 245 9.48 1.98 25.00
CA ARG A 245 10.93 2.22 25.19
C ARG A 245 11.44 1.63 26.50
N GLU A 246 10.59 1.51 27.50
CA GLU A 246 10.93 0.91 28.78
C GLU A 246 11.09 -0.60 28.64
N ASP A 247 10.14 -1.29 28.02
CA ASP A 247 10.22 -2.72 27.78
C ASP A 247 11.36 -3.11 26.82
N MET A 248 11.62 -2.28 25.81
CA MET A 248 12.81 -2.46 24.97
C MET A 248 14.13 -2.43 25.77
N ARG A 249 14.20 -1.60 26.82
CA ARG A 249 15.40 -1.55 27.71
C ARG A 249 15.45 -2.73 28.68
N ARG A 250 14.30 -3.20 29.18
CA ARG A 250 14.18 -4.28 30.17
C ARG A 250 14.35 -5.65 29.51
N TYR A 251 13.60 -5.92 28.45
CA TYR A 251 13.47 -7.24 27.84
C TYR A 251 14.15 -7.35 26.47
N GLY A 252 14.62 -6.23 25.93
CA GLY A 252 15.28 -6.18 24.61
C GLY A 252 14.34 -5.75 23.47
N ARG A 253 14.95 -5.34 22.35
CA ARG A 253 14.21 -4.78 21.18
C ARG A 253 13.33 -5.77 20.44
N ARG A 254 13.46 -7.05 20.72
CA ARG A 254 12.64 -8.12 20.12
C ARG A 254 11.42 -8.49 20.94
N TYR A 255 11.33 -7.97 22.18
CA TYR A 255 10.24 -8.26 23.10
C TYR A 255 8.89 -7.87 22.49
N HIS A 256 7.88 -8.67 22.78
CA HIS A 256 6.52 -8.47 22.35
C HIS A 256 5.57 -9.20 23.31
N ASP A 257 4.51 -8.53 23.75
CA ASP A 257 3.59 -9.03 24.78
C ASP A 257 2.29 -9.63 24.23
N SER A 258 2.03 -9.56 22.90
CA SER A 258 0.81 -10.09 22.31
C SER A 258 0.63 -11.57 22.61
N GLY A 259 -0.56 -11.92 23.11
CA GLY A 259 -0.89 -13.28 23.52
C GLY A 259 -0.24 -13.73 24.83
N GLN A 260 0.39 -12.81 25.59
CA GLN A 260 0.94 -13.10 26.91
C GLN A 260 -0.19 -13.38 27.92
N TYR A 261 0.03 -14.32 28.81
CA TYR A 261 -0.85 -14.62 29.93
C TYR A 261 -0.06 -15.03 31.17
N VAL A 262 -0.63 -14.77 32.34
CA VAL A 262 0.00 -15.11 33.63
C VAL A 262 -0.25 -16.58 33.94
N THR A 263 0.81 -17.27 34.46
CA THR A 263 0.72 -18.69 34.87
C THR A 263 1.63 -18.96 36.05
N SER A 264 1.40 -20.03 36.79
CA SER A 264 2.14 -20.36 38.02
C SER A 264 3.59 -20.78 37.79
N ASP A 265 3.92 -21.30 36.60
CA ASP A 265 5.21 -21.94 36.27
C ASP A 265 5.63 -21.68 34.80
N GLY A 266 5.19 -20.55 34.24
CA GLY A 266 5.53 -20.14 32.87
C GLY A 266 7.04 -20.06 32.62
N PRO A 267 7.46 -20.33 31.37
CA PRO A 267 8.89 -20.39 31.01
C PRO A 267 9.55 -18.99 31.02
N PHE A 268 8.77 -17.93 30.97
CA PHE A 268 9.25 -16.55 31.02
C PHE A 268 8.91 -15.92 32.36
N VAL A 269 9.85 -15.15 32.92
CA VAL A 269 9.67 -14.46 34.20
C VAL A 269 9.90 -12.97 33.99
N LEU A 270 8.88 -12.17 34.27
CA LEU A 270 8.96 -10.74 34.23
C LEU A 270 9.82 -10.19 35.39
N GLU A 271 10.21 -8.89 35.31
CA GLU A 271 11.11 -8.29 36.28
C GLU A 271 10.56 -8.30 37.73
N ASP A 272 9.25 -8.23 37.87
CA ASP A 272 8.53 -8.30 39.15
C ASP A 272 8.39 -9.73 39.72
N GLY A 273 8.91 -10.73 38.98
CA GLY A 273 8.84 -12.13 39.36
C GLY A 273 7.57 -12.87 38.86
N THR A 274 6.73 -12.21 38.07
CA THR A 274 5.54 -12.83 37.48
C THR A 274 5.94 -13.83 36.41
N HIS A 275 5.44 -15.05 36.50
CA HIS A 275 5.62 -16.09 35.49
C HIS A 275 4.57 -15.94 34.40
N VAL A 276 5.01 -15.89 33.13
CA VAL A 276 4.14 -15.78 31.97
C VAL A 276 4.46 -16.82 30.90
N ASP A 277 3.46 -17.10 30.10
CA ASP A 277 3.58 -17.87 28.84
C ASP A 277 2.83 -17.14 27.74
N TYR A 278 2.90 -17.63 26.50
CA TYR A 278 2.33 -16.98 25.32
C TYR A 278 1.46 -17.94 24.53
N TYR A 279 0.32 -17.45 24.08
CA TYR A 279 -0.58 -18.20 23.24
C TYR A 279 0.01 -18.34 21.81
N ASP A 280 0.32 -19.57 21.42
CA ASP A 280 1.00 -19.86 20.17
C ASP A 280 0.18 -19.52 18.92
N ASP A 281 -1.15 -19.50 19.03
CA ASP A 281 -2.06 -19.26 17.92
C ASP A 281 -2.66 -17.82 17.94
N GLN A 282 -1.93 -16.86 18.48
CA GLN A 282 -2.25 -15.42 18.43
C GLN A 282 -2.02 -14.90 17.02
N THR A 283 -2.92 -15.22 16.08
CA THR A 283 -2.67 -15.08 14.65
C THR A 283 -3.78 -14.36 13.89
N ASP A 284 -3.38 -13.64 12.83
CA ASP A 284 -4.23 -13.26 11.71
C ASP A 284 -4.11 -14.30 10.61
N ASN A 285 -5.26 -14.77 10.13
CA ASN A 285 -5.37 -15.74 9.06
C ASN A 285 -6.26 -15.18 7.97
N TYR A 286 -5.73 -15.04 6.75
CA TYR A 286 -6.48 -14.47 5.63
C TYR A 286 -6.29 -15.27 4.34
N LEU A 287 -7.37 -15.43 3.60
CA LEU A 287 -7.40 -16.00 2.25
C LEU A 287 -7.94 -14.95 1.28
N GLN A 288 -7.16 -14.61 0.26
CA GLN A 288 -7.55 -13.69 -0.82
C GLN A 288 -7.51 -14.41 -2.16
N ILE A 289 -8.57 -14.25 -2.96
CA ILE A 289 -8.67 -14.73 -4.34
C ILE A 289 -9.15 -13.60 -5.22
N ASN A 290 -8.38 -13.24 -6.24
CA ASN A 290 -8.69 -12.18 -7.18
C ASN A 290 -8.81 -12.79 -8.59
N ASN A 291 -9.89 -12.46 -9.28
CA ASN A 291 -10.13 -12.92 -10.66
C ASN A 291 -10.39 -11.72 -11.55
N GLN A 292 -9.77 -11.67 -12.72
CA GLN A 292 -9.92 -10.61 -13.69
C GLN A 292 -10.06 -11.18 -15.10
N LEU A 293 -11.03 -10.70 -15.86
CA LEU A 293 -11.13 -10.89 -17.29
C LEU A 293 -10.88 -9.55 -17.98
N VAL A 294 -9.73 -9.41 -18.61
CA VAL A 294 -9.32 -8.20 -19.34
C VAL A 294 -9.48 -8.42 -20.82
N VAL A 295 -10.23 -7.56 -21.48
CA VAL A 295 -10.45 -7.58 -22.94
C VAL A 295 -10.01 -6.25 -23.50
N THR A 296 -9.10 -6.29 -24.47
CA THR A 296 -8.70 -5.12 -25.29
C THR A 296 -9.09 -5.39 -26.73
N HIS A 297 -9.75 -4.41 -27.35
CA HIS A 297 -10.19 -4.53 -28.74
C HIS A 297 -9.95 -3.22 -29.49
N ASP A 298 -9.27 -3.32 -30.64
CA ASP A 298 -8.96 -2.19 -31.51
C ASP A 298 -10.00 -2.05 -32.63
N ILE A 299 -10.69 -0.90 -32.70
CA ILE A 299 -11.66 -0.58 -33.75
C ILE A 299 -11.25 0.72 -34.44
N GLY A 300 -10.53 0.62 -35.53
CA GLY A 300 -10.10 1.78 -36.29
C GLY A 300 -9.16 2.67 -35.50
N ARG A 301 -9.65 3.80 -34.95
CA ARG A 301 -8.87 4.72 -34.10
C ARG A 301 -9.18 4.56 -32.61
N TRP A 302 -10.11 3.70 -32.29
CA TRP A 302 -10.53 3.46 -30.91
C TRP A 302 -9.89 2.20 -30.37
N MET A 303 -9.35 2.30 -29.19
CA MET A 303 -8.98 1.17 -28.36
C MET A 303 -10.00 1.07 -27.21
N LEU A 304 -10.66 -0.07 -27.14
CA LEU A 304 -11.63 -0.39 -26.09
C LEU A 304 -10.99 -1.34 -25.08
N ASN A 305 -11.04 -0.99 -23.80
CA ASN A 305 -10.63 -1.86 -22.72
C ASN A 305 -11.83 -2.15 -21.81
N ALA A 306 -12.03 -3.40 -21.47
CA ALA A 306 -13.02 -3.84 -20.51
C ALA A 306 -12.37 -4.80 -19.52
N THR A 307 -12.54 -4.56 -18.23
CA THR A 307 -12.09 -5.48 -17.18
C THR A 307 -13.27 -5.84 -16.31
N LEU A 308 -13.64 -7.11 -16.29
CA LEU A 308 -14.57 -7.67 -15.30
C LEU A 308 -13.74 -8.28 -14.18
N PHE A 309 -14.16 -8.08 -12.94
CA PHE A 309 -13.42 -8.61 -11.79
C PHE A 309 -14.34 -9.13 -10.69
N TYR A 310 -13.81 -10.11 -9.96
CA TYR A 310 -14.42 -10.64 -8.76
C TYR A 310 -13.35 -11.06 -7.76
N ASN A 311 -13.40 -10.48 -6.57
CA ASN A 311 -12.49 -10.74 -5.47
C ASN A 311 -13.27 -11.36 -4.31
N TYR A 312 -12.67 -12.38 -3.70
CA TYR A 312 -13.16 -13.05 -2.51
C TYR A 312 -12.11 -12.98 -1.42
N GLY A 313 -12.51 -12.59 -0.22
CA GLY A 313 -11.66 -12.62 0.97
C GLY A 313 -12.36 -13.30 2.14
N TYR A 314 -11.62 -14.05 2.92
CA TYR A 314 -12.06 -14.63 4.18
C TYR A 314 -10.91 -14.59 5.17
N GLY A 315 -11.15 -14.00 6.34
CA GLY A 315 -10.15 -13.89 7.37
C GLY A 315 -10.69 -13.94 8.78
N TYR A 316 -9.80 -14.22 9.72
CA TYR A 316 -10.09 -14.16 11.14
C TYR A 316 -8.83 -13.90 11.96
N TYR A 317 -9.01 -13.12 13.03
CA TYR A 317 -8.06 -13.03 14.13
C TYR A 317 -8.37 -14.08 15.17
N ASN A 318 -7.33 -14.74 15.67
CA ASN A 318 -7.40 -15.64 16.79
C ASN A 318 -6.62 -14.99 17.94
N GLN A 319 -7.32 -14.56 18.99
CA GLN A 319 -6.75 -13.74 20.06
C GLN A 319 -7.03 -14.33 21.42
N TYR A 320 -5.99 -14.56 22.21
CA TYR A 320 -6.07 -14.74 23.64
C TYR A 320 -6.20 -13.37 24.34
N LYS A 321 -7.07 -13.28 25.29
CA LYS A 321 -7.26 -12.12 26.18
C LYS A 321 -7.14 -12.59 27.61
N ASP A 322 -6.10 -12.08 28.30
CA ASP A 322 -5.88 -12.28 29.72
C ASP A 322 -6.81 -11.37 30.52
N ASP A 323 -7.43 -11.91 31.58
CA ASP A 323 -8.30 -11.20 32.53
C ASP A 323 -9.35 -10.26 31.89
N ALA A 324 -9.98 -10.73 30.79
CA ALA A 324 -10.95 -9.94 30.03
C ALA A 324 -12.26 -9.70 30.82
N TRP A 325 -12.84 -8.50 30.68
CA TRP A 325 -14.17 -8.18 31.19
C TRP A 325 -15.24 -8.98 30.44
N LEU A 326 -15.77 -10.04 31.07
CA LEU A 326 -16.72 -10.99 30.46
C LEU A 326 -18.08 -10.36 30.14
N ALA A 327 -18.50 -9.33 30.87
CA ALA A 327 -19.72 -8.58 30.59
C ALA A 327 -19.69 -7.91 29.19
N GLY A 328 -18.50 -7.62 28.60
CA GLY A 328 -18.34 -7.14 27.25
C GLY A 328 -18.68 -8.16 26.15
N TYR A 329 -18.93 -9.43 26.54
CA TYR A 329 -19.30 -10.51 25.61
C TYR A 329 -20.73 -10.95 25.90
N THR A 330 -21.70 -10.21 25.41
CA THR A 330 -23.12 -10.30 25.75
C THR A 330 -23.80 -11.65 25.44
N ASN A 331 -23.10 -12.54 24.70
CA ASN A 331 -23.56 -13.90 24.43
C ASN A 331 -23.16 -14.92 25.52
N LEU A 332 -22.30 -14.52 26.48
CA LEU A 332 -21.92 -15.40 27.61
C LEU A 332 -23.00 -15.46 28.66
N LYS A 333 -23.15 -16.63 29.26
CA LYS A 333 -24.02 -16.89 30.42
C LYS A 333 -23.13 -17.19 31.63
N THR A 334 -22.67 -16.13 32.29
CA THR A 334 -21.79 -16.25 33.45
C THR A 334 -22.04 -15.11 34.44
N ASP A 335 -21.84 -15.39 35.71
CA ASP A 335 -21.80 -14.38 36.77
C ASP A 335 -20.38 -13.92 37.10
N LYS A 336 -19.34 -14.46 36.38
CA LYS A 336 -17.98 -14.00 36.52
C LYS A 336 -17.84 -12.61 35.90
N GLU A 337 -17.11 -11.72 36.53
CA GLU A 337 -16.83 -10.37 36.03
C GLU A 337 -15.68 -10.40 35.02
N GLN A 338 -14.62 -11.16 35.32
CA GLN A 338 -13.40 -11.26 34.49
C GLN A 338 -12.97 -12.71 34.34
N GLY A 339 -12.17 -12.96 33.32
CA GLY A 339 -11.55 -14.26 33.05
C GLY A 339 -10.88 -14.32 31.69
N ASP A 340 -10.03 -15.30 31.53
CA ASP A 340 -9.30 -15.53 30.30
C ASP A 340 -10.22 -16.10 29.23
N LEU A 341 -9.98 -15.70 27.99
CA LEU A 341 -10.75 -16.18 26.86
C LEU A 341 -9.95 -16.19 25.55
N ILE A 342 -10.41 -17.01 24.61
CA ILE A 342 -9.95 -16.98 23.22
C ILE A 342 -11.10 -16.53 22.34
N ARG A 343 -10.92 -15.38 21.67
CA ARG A 343 -11.90 -14.82 20.75
C ARG A 343 -11.45 -14.91 19.30
N HIS A 344 -12.42 -15.10 18.42
CA HIS A 344 -12.25 -15.00 16.98
C HIS A 344 -13.04 -13.80 16.47
N LYS A 345 -12.39 -12.89 15.75
CA LYS A 345 -13.02 -11.84 14.96
C LYS A 345 -12.93 -12.23 13.48
N LEU A 346 -14.06 -12.40 12.83
CA LEU A 346 -14.13 -12.97 11.49
C LEU A 346 -14.74 -11.98 10.50
N MET A 347 -14.29 -12.08 9.24
CA MET A 347 -14.88 -11.35 8.13
C MET A 347 -14.92 -12.20 6.86
N ARG A 348 -15.89 -11.91 5.98
CA ARG A 348 -15.97 -12.51 4.66
C ARG A 348 -16.37 -11.47 3.63
N ASN A 349 -15.51 -11.15 2.71
CA ASN A 349 -15.84 -10.12 1.73
C ASN A 349 -15.99 -10.68 0.30
N HIS A 350 -16.86 -10.00 -0.44
CA HIS A 350 -17.07 -10.21 -1.87
C HIS A 350 -17.04 -8.83 -2.55
N LEU A 351 -16.21 -8.68 -3.55
CA LEU A 351 -16.14 -7.48 -4.39
C LEU A 351 -16.24 -7.88 -5.84
N GLY A 352 -17.29 -7.45 -6.53
CA GLY A 352 -17.44 -7.65 -7.96
C GLY A 352 -17.64 -6.34 -8.70
N GLY A 353 -17.19 -6.28 -9.97
CA GLY A 353 -17.33 -5.05 -10.73
C GLY A 353 -16.82 -5.10 -12.15
N ALA A 354 -16.89 -3.95 -12.80
CA ALA A 354 -16.42 -3.74 -14.16
C ALA A 354 -15.77 -2.37 -14.34
N ASN A 355 -14.68 -2.32 -15.09
CA ASN A 355 -14.05 -1.09 -15.57
C ASN A 355 -14.12 -1.06 -17.08
N LEU A 356 -14.47 0.07 -17.66
CA LEU A 356 -14.58 0.28 -19.10
C LEU A 356 -13.83 1.55 -19.49
N THR A 357 -13.02 1.49 -20.54
CA THR A 357 -12.39 2.66 -21.14
C THR A 357 -12.43 2.58 -22.66
N ALA A 358 -12.59 3.72 -23.31
CA ALA A 358 -12.49 3.88 -24.75
C ALA A 358 -11.55 5.05 -25.03
N THR A 359 -10.41 4.78 -25.64
CA THR A 359 -9.41 5.79 -25.99
C THR A 359 -9.31 5.93 -27.50
N ALA A 360 -9.29 7.14 -28.02
CA ALA A 360 -9.09 7.42 -29.43
C ALA A 360 -8.02 8.49 -29.62
N GLN A 361 -7.17 8.30 -30.65
CA GLN A 361 -6.15 9.25 -31.06
C GLN A 361 -6.50 9.87 -32.40
N PHE A 362 -6.58 11.19 -32.44
CA PHE A 362 -6.85 11.98 -33.62
C PHE A 362 -5.74 13.01 -33.81
N TYR A 363 -4.85 12.86 -34.75
CA TYR A 363 -3.75 13.82 -35.04
C TYR A 363 -3.11 14.45 -33.78
N ASN A 364 -3.73 15.52 -33.25
CA ASN A 364 -3.29 16.30 -32.10
C ASN A 364 -4.29 16.26 -30.92
N TRP A 365 -5.27 15.35 -30.96
CA TRP A 365 -6.23 15.12 -29.89
C TRP A 365 -6.15 13.68 -29.41
N ASN A 366 -6.15 13.50 -28.10
CA ASN A 366 -6.46 12.22 -27.45
C ASN A 366 -7.76 12.38 -26.67
N LEU A 367 -8.68 11.46 -26.87
CA LEU A 367 -9.96 11.41 -26.15
C LEU A 367 -10.06 10.08 -25.41
N THR A 368 -10.36 10.16 -24.12
CA THR A 368 -10.64 8.96 -23.32
C THR A 368 -11.96 9.14 -22.60
N PHE A 369 -12.85 8.18 -22.76
CA PHE A 369 -14.08 8.04 -21.99
C PHE A 369 -13.95 6.78 -21.15
N GLY A 370 -14.46 6.83 -19.94
CA GLY A 370 -14.44 5.62 -19.12
C GLY A 370 -15.33 5.71 -17.91
N GLY A 371 -15.37 4.63 -17.19
CA GLY A 371 -16.09 4.51 -15.94
C GLY A 371 -15.87 3.16 -15.30
N SER A 372 -16.27 3.07 -14.06
CA SER A 372 -16.26 1.81 -13.30
C SER A 372 -17.52 1.70 -12.46
N TRP A 373 -17.85 0.47 -12.15
CA TRP A 373 -18.87 0.12 -11.17
C TRP A 373 -18.40 -1.06 -10.36
N SER A 374 -18.59 -1.01 -9.04
CA SER A 374 -18.32 -2.12 -8.15
C SER A 374 -19.38 -2.23 -7.05
N TYR A 375 -19.54 -3.46 -6.56
CA TYR A 375 -20.39 -3.80 -5.43
C TYR A 375 -19.62 -4.68 -4.46
N TYR A 376 -19.59 -4.25 -3.20
CA TYR A 376 -18.90 -4.90 -2.09
C TYR A 376 -19.89 -5.32 -1.01
N THR A 377 -19.66 -6.47 -0.42
CA THR A 377 -20.37 -6.95 0.78
C THR A 377 -19.39 -7.57 1.75
N CYS A 378 -19.55 -7.30 3.04
CA CYS A 378 -18.71 -7.86 4.09
C CYS A 378 -19.48 -8.03 5.41
N PRO A 379 -19.96 -9.24 5.73
CA PRO A 379 -20.32 -9.57 7.09
C PRO A 379 -19.09 -9.66 8.01
N HIS A 380 -19.20 -9.07 9.19
CA HIS A 380 -18.25 -9.16 10.30
C HIS A 380 -18.92 -9.77 11.51
N TRP A 381 -18.28 -10.72 12.16
CA TRP A 381 -18.85 -11.35 13.38
C TRP A 381 -17.75 -11.84 14.31
N GLY A 382 -18.08 -11.94 15.60
CA GLY A 382 -17.18 -12.48 16.62
C GLY A 382 -17.75 -13.73 17.28
N THR A 383 -16.87 -14.71 17.55
CA THR A 383 -17.17 -15.91 18.33
C THR A 383 -16.11 -16.13 19.38
N LEU A 384 -16.47 -16.82 20.46
CA LEU A 384 -15.53 -17.30 21.47
C LEU A 384 -15.29 -18.78 21.24
N SER A 385 -14.02 -19.22 21.30
CA SER A 385 -13.68 -20.64 21.20
C SER A 385 -13.47 -21.29 22.57
N TRP A 386 -13.07 -20.47 23.55
CA TRP A 386 -12.82 -20.90 24.93
C TRP A 386 -12.97 -19.73 25.88
N VAL A 387 -13.44 -20.00 27.11
CA VAL A 387 -13.47 -19.08 28.25
C VAL A 387 -13.12 -19.89 29.50
N ASP A 388 -12.25 -19.37 30.36
CA ASP A 388 -11.81 -20.06 31.55
C ASP A 388 -12.96 -20.39 32.51
N GLY A 389 -13.05 -21.66 32.91
CA GLY A 389 -14.03 -22.18 33.83
C GLY A 389 -15.47 -22.22 33.32
N LEU A 390 -15.70 -22.04 32.00
CA LEU A 390 -17.00 -22.23 31.37
C LEU A 390 -17.02 -23.49 30.49
N ASP A 391 -18.15 -24.19 30.51
CA ASP A 391 -18.40 -25.30 29.61
C ASP A 391 -18.65 -24.79 28.18
N LYS A 392 -18.28 -25.57 27.17
CA LYS A 392 -18.45 -25.23 25.77
C LYS A 392 -19.92 -24.89 25.38
N SER A 393 -20.89 -25.39 26.12
CA SER A 393 -22.32 -25.08 25.97
C SER A 393 -22.68 -23.65 26.35
N ASP A 394 -21.87 -23.01 27.20
CA ASP A 394 -22.10 -21.66 27.73
C ASP A 394 -21.31 -20.60 26.95
N VAL A 395 -20.42 -21.05 26.06
CA VAL A 395 -19.54 -20.24 25.17
C VAL A 395 -20.10 -20.28 23.74
N GLY A 396 -21.40 -20.12 23.55
CA GLY A 396 -21.99 -20.28 22.21
C GLY A 396 -22.47 -18.98 21.58
N GLY A 397 -22.54 -18.99 20.23
CA GLY A 397 -23.12 -17.89 19.47
C GLY A 397 -22.12 -16.79 19.10
N ARG A 398 -22.65 -15.75 18.44
CA ARG A 398 -21.91 -14.55 18.08
C ARG A 398 -22.08 -13.50 19.17
N TRP A 399 -21.00 -12.86 19.58
CA TRP A 399 -21.05 -11.76 20.53
C TRP A 399 -21.22 -10.40 19.84
N TYR A 400 -20.83 -10.29 18.56
CA TYR A 400 -21.25 -9.22 17.67
C TYR A 400 -21.50 -9.77 16.26
N ASP A 401 -22.30 -9.03 15.48
CA ASP A 401 -22.68 -9.38 14.12
C ASP A 401 -23.11 -8.13 13.36
N ASN A 402 -22.40 -7.78 12.31
CA ASN A 402 -22.77 -6.66 11.45
C ASN A 402 -22.44 -6.94 9.99
N ASP A 403 -23.18 -6.27 9.12
CA ASP A 403 -23.01 -6.35 7.68
C ASP A 403 -22.64 -4.98 7.11
N VAL A 404 -21.79 -5.01 6.08
CA VAL A 404 -21.43 -3.84 5.29
C VAL A 404 -21.73 -4.08 3.83
N THR A 405 -22.26 -3.04 3.15
CA THR A 405 -22.32 -2.98 1.70
C THR A 405 -21.82 -1.65 1.19
N LYS A 406 -21.06 -1.68 0.10
CA LYS A 406 -20.60 -0.47 -0.58
C LYS A 406 -20.80 -0.60 -2.08
N GLN A 407 -21.46 0.40 -2.64
CA GLN A 407 -21.57 0.58 -4.08
C GLN A 407 -20.74 1.78 -4.50
N ASP A 408 -19.89 1.62 -5.48
CA ASP A 408 -19.04 2.67 -6.02
C ASP A 408 -19.17 2.70 -7.55
N ALA A 409 -19.48 3.85 -8.09
CA ALA A 409 -19.64 4.04 -9.52
C ALA A 409 -19.02 5.35 -9.95
N ASN A 410 -18.31 5.37 -11.07
CA ASN A 410 -17.82 6.61 -11.66
C ASN A 410 -17.94 6.60 -13.18
N ALA A 411 -17.95 7.82 -13.73
CA ALA A 411 -17.79 8.06 -15.15
C ALA A 411 -16.88 9.27 -15.35
N PHE A 412 -16.05 9.23 -16.38
CA PHE A 412 -15.11 10.32 -16.65
C PHE A 412 -14.91 10.55 -18.15
N VAL A 413 -14.47 11.77 -18.45
CA VAL A 413 -14.03 12.20 -19.78
C VAL A 413 -12.69 12.88 -19.64
N ARG A 414 -11.73 12.47 -20.47
CA ARG A 414 -10.42 13.08 -20.59
C ARG A 414 -10.20 13.56 -22.01
N VAL A 415 -9.69 14.77 -22.13
CA VAL A 415 -9.34 15.42 -23.40
C VAL A 415 -7.92 15.95 -23.31
N GLU A 416 -7.10 15.60 -24.28
CA GLU A 416 -5.75 16.09 -24.43
C GLU A 416 -5.59 16.70 -25.81
N TYR A 417 -4.96 17.87 -25.87
CA TYR A 417 -4.77 18.62 -27.11
C TYR A 417 -3.36 19.15 -27.24
N ASP A 418 -2.66 18.75 -28.31
CA ASP A 418 -1.33 19.29 -28.64
C ASP A 418 -1.45 20.57 -29.48
N VAL A 419 -1.16 21.70 -28.86
CA VAL A 419 -1.29 23.04 -29.47
C VAL A 419 -0.26 23.30 -30.55
N LEU A 420 0.96 22.74 -30.40
CA LEU A 420 2.11 23.06 -31.26
C LEU A 420 2.23 22.19 -32.50
N ASN A 421 1.56 21.03 -32.53
CA ASN A 421 1.62 20.11 -33.67
C ASN A 421 0.24 19.98 -34.35
N PRO A 422 -0.27 21.03 -35.01
CA PRO A 422 -1.46 20.85 -35.83
C PRO A 422 -1.18 19.88 -36.98
N PRO A 423 -2.23 19.31 -37.61
CA PRO A 423 -2.06 18.37 -38.70
C PRO A 423 -1.06 18.90 -39.75
N TYR A 424 -0.06 18.08 -40.09
CA TYR A 424 0.99 18.35 -41.08
C TYR A 424 2.18 19.21 -40.61
N ARG A 425 2.32 19.57 -39.32
CA ARG A 425 3.53 20.25 -38.82
C ARG A 425 4.04 19.57 -37.52
N HIS A 426 5.23 18.98 -37.58
CA HIS A 426 5.94 18.44 -36.42
C HIS A 426 7.14 19.34 -36.11
N HIS A 427 7.12 20.01 -34.96
CA HIS A 427 8.16 20.94 -34.55
C HIS A 427 9.19 20.35 -33.60
N GLY A 428 9.10 19.05 -33.26
CA GLY A 428 9.97 18.42 -32.25
C GLY A 428 9.72 18.92 -30.81
N ARG A 429 8.63 19.67 -30.62
CA ARG A 429 8.13 20.20 -29.35
C ARG A 429 6.63 19.98 -29.27
N ASN A 430 6.12 19.71 -28.10
CA ASN A 430 4.70 19.52 -27.83
C ASN A 430 4.27 20.42 -26.69
N LEU A 431 3.09 20.99 -26.79
CA LEU A 431 2.42 21.70 -25.70
C LEU A 431 1.01 21.12 -25.56
N TRP A 432 0.87 20.22 -24.59
CA TRP A 432 -0.39 19.55 -24.30
C TRP A 432 -1.22 20.33 -23.32
N LEU A 433 -2.48 20.58 -23.68
CA LEU A 433 -3.53 20.98 -22.76
C LEU A 433 -4.27 19.71 -22.33
N PHE A 434 -4.49 19.58 -21.05
CA PHE A 434 -5.09 18.41 -20.42
C PHE A 434 -6.33 18.81 -19.62
N ALA A 435 -7.42 18.10 -19.82
CA ALA A 435 -8.63 18.21 -19.02
C ALA A 435 -9.19 16.81 -18.73
N ASP A 436 -9.43 16.51 -17.48
CA ASP A 436 -9.99 15.24 -16.99
C ASP A 436 -11.06 15.54 -15.95
N VAL A 437 -12.29 15.10 -16.17
CA VAL A 437 -13.41 15.36 -15.28
C VAL A 437 -14.09 14.03 -14.95
N GLN A 438 -14.15 13.70 -13.67
CA GLN A 438 -14.80 12.51 -13.15
C GLN A 438 -15.98 12.91 -12.27
N TYR A 439 -17.11 12.22 -12.47
CA TYR A 439 -18.19 12.13 -11.51
C TYR A 439 -18.16 10.78 -10.83
N ARG A 440 -18.23 10.75 -9.47
CA ARG A 440 -18.23 9.54 -8.66
C ARG A 440 -19.41 9.53 -7.70
N TYR A 441 -20.11 8.40 -7.64
CA TYR A 441 -21.19 8.12 -6.71
C TYR A 441 -20.75 6.98 -5.77
N VAL A 442 -20.93 7.19 -4.46
CA VAL A 442 -20.68 6.16 -3.43
C VAL A 442 -21.92 6.01 -2.58
N HIS A 443 -22.32 4.78 -2.32
CA HIS A 443 -23.36 4.45 -1.35
C HIS A 443 -22.78 3.43 -0.37
N TYR A 444 -22.61 3.83 0.88
CA TYR A 444 -22.09 3.02 1.98
C TYR A 444 -23.19 2.73 2.99
N LYS A 445 -23.32 1.47 3.36
CA LYS A 445 -24.23 1.03 4.44
C LYS A 445 -23.50 0.07 5.35
N ALA A 446 -23.69 0.26 6.68
CA ALA A 446 -23.28 -0.68 7.70
C ALA A 446 -24.41 -0.78 8.75
N TRP A 447 -24.75 -2.01 9.16
CA TRP A 447 -25.82 -2.23 10.11
C TRP A 447 -25.57 -3.47 10.97
N GLY A 448 -26.17 -3.50 12.16
CA GLY A 448 -26.01 -4.57 13.13
C GLY A 448 -25.42 -4.10 14.44
N VAL A 449 -24.56 -4.90 15.05
CA VAL A 449 -23.85 -4.55 16.29
C VAL A 449 -22.35 -4.72 16.11
N ASN A 450 -21.59 -3.74 16.63
CA ASN A 450 -20.13 -3.75 16.59
C ASN A 450 -19.54 -4.51 17.78
N ASP A 451 -18.26 -4.76 17.74
CA ASP A 451 -17.48 -5.47 18.78
C ASP A 451 -17.15 -4.63 20.02
N ASN A 452 -17.59 -3.38 20.05
CA ASN A 452 -17.40 -2.47 21.17
C ASN A 452 -18.54 -2.58 22.18
N ALA A 453 -18.22 -2.85 23.45
CA ALA A 453 -19.17 -2.85 24.54
C ALA A 453 -19.39 -1.43 25.07
N ILE A 454 -20.65 -1.02 25.19
CA ILE A 454 -21.05 0.25 25.81
C ILE A 454 -21.57 -0.04 27.22
N TRP A 455 -20.98 0.64 28.20
CA TRP A 455 -21.34 0.56 29.63
C TRP A 455 -22.31 1.69 29.94
N GLY A 456 -23.58 1.35 30.19
CA GLY A 456 -24.62 2.30 30.52
C GLY A 456 -25.21 2.03 31.90
N ASP A 457 -26.07 2.93 32.40
CA ASP A 457 -26.75 2.81 33.69
C ASP A 457 -27.65 1.57 33.77
N ASP A 458 -28.13 1.08 32.61
CA ASP A 458 -29.03 -0.09 32.53
C ASP A 458 -28.28 -1.40 32.23
N GLY A 459 -26.93 -1.39 32.21
CA GLY A 459 -26.08 -2.56 31.95
C GLY A 459 -25.17 -2.40 30.75
N VAL A 460 -24.57 -3.52 30.28
CA VAL A 460 -23.66 -3.57 29.16
C VAL A 460 -24.37 -4.03 27.89
N TYR A 461 -24.18 -3.31 26.80
CA TYR A 461 -24.72 -3.71 25.49
C TYR A 461 -23.69 -3.45 24.38
N MET A 462 -23.82 -4.21 23.28
CA MET A 462 -22.92 -4.01 22.12
C MET A 462 -23.35 -2.78 21.36
N GLN A 463 -22.36 -2.01 20.86
CA GLN A 463 -22.58 -0.80 20.08
C GLN A 463 -23.44 -1.06 18.85
N PRO A 464 -24.63 -0.42 18.69
CA PRO A 464 -25.41 -0.53 17.47
C PRO A 464 -24.73 0.21 16.32
N ILE A 465 -24.80 -0.35 15.14
CA ILE A 465 -24.38 0.29 13.87
C ILE A 465 -25.62 0.50 13.00
N ASP A 466 -25.83 1.73 12.52
CA ASP A 466 -26.85 2.08 11.52
C ASP A 466 -26.35 3.24 10.65
N VAL A 467 -25.45 2.93 9.71
CA VAL A 467 -24.87 3.90 8.78
C VAL A 467 -25.48 3.72 7.40
N ASN A 468 -25.95 4.80 6.79
CA ASN A 468 -26.52 4.79 5.42
C ASN A 468 -26.20 6.11 4.71
N GLU A 469 -24.96 6.20 4.18
CA GLU A 469 -24.43 7.43 3.63
C GLU A 469 -24.28 7.36 2.10
N ARG A 470 -24.55 8.50 1.44
CA ARG A 470 -24.45 8.65 -0.02
C ARG A 470 -23.64 9.88 -0.37
N TYR A 471 -22.64 9.69 -1.20
CA TYR A 471 -21.75 10.74 -1.64
C TYR A 471 -21.81 10.93 -3.16
N ASN A 472 -21.74 12.19 -3.58
CA ASN A 472 -21.67 12.59 -4.98
C ASN A 472 -20.47 13.52 -5.13
N PHE A 473 -19.44 13.08 -5.82
CA PHE A 473 -18.20 13.80 -5.96
C PHE A 473 -17.96 14.21 -7.42
N LEU A 474 -17.50 15.45 -7.61
CA LEU A 474 -17.00 15.92 -8.89
C LEU A 474 -15.52 16.21 -8.75
N ASN A 475 -14.69 15.51 -9.51
CA ASN A 475 -13.23 15.53 -9.44
C ASN A 475 -12.65 16.06 -10.77
N PRO A 476 -12.62 17.37 -11.00
CA PRO A 476 -11.98 17.95 -12.17
C PRO A 476 -10.48 18.05 -12.01
N ARG A 477 -9.76 17.88 -13.12
CA ARG A 477 -8.33 18.14 -13.23
C ARG A 477 -8.04 18.86 -14.54
N PHE A 478 -7.17 19.87 -14.46
CA PHE A 478 -6.68 20.61 -15.61
C PHE A 478 -5.17 20.73 -15.51
N GLY A 479 -4.51 20.78 -16.67
CA GLY A 479 -3.09 21.02 -16.67
C GLY A 479 -2.50 21.26 -18.05
N ILE A 480 -1.22 21.56 -18.05
CA ILE A 480 -0.42 21.86 -19.23
C ILE A 480 0.88 21.09 -19.11
N THR A 481 1.30 20.47 -20.21
CA THR A 481 2.61 19.82 -20.33
C THR A 481 3.35 20.34 -21.55
N TYR A 482 4.54 20.91 -21.33
CA TYR A 482 5.47 21.23 -22.40
C TYR A 482 6.55 20.14 -22.46
N ILE A 483 6.82 19.65 -23.67
CA ILE A 483 7.85 18.62 -23.90
C ILE A 483 8.67 19.01 -25.13
N ASP A 484 9.99 18.94 -25.00
CA ASP A 484 10.90 18.88 -26.12
C ASP A 484 11.92 17.74 -25.95
N LYS A 485 12.98 17.71 -26.74
CA LYS A 485 13.99 16.65 -26.70
C LYS A 485 14.61 16.42 -25.31
N HIS A 486 14.75 17.48 -24.51
CA HIS A 486 15.50 17.48 -23.25
C HIS A 486 14.69 17.97 -22.04
N HIS A 487 13.62 18.67 -22.29
CA HIS A 487 12.87 19.39 -21.27
C HIS A 487 11.43 18.90 -21.19
N ARG A 488 10.96 18.69 -19.98
CA ARG A 488 9.54 18.49 -19.67
C ARG A 488 9.14 19.44 -18.55
N ALA A 489 8.12 20.28 -18.77
CA ALA A 489 7.55 21.15 -17.75
C ALA A 489 6.08 20.86 -17.61
N ILE A 490 5.56 20.79 -16.38
CA ILE A 490 4.15 20.56 -16.07
C ILE A 490 3.61 21.61 -15.13
N ALA A 491 2.34 21.92 -15.30
CA ALA A 491 1.55 22.65 -14.31
C ALA A 491 0.16 22.02 -14.27
N SER A 492 -0.36 21.74 -13.08
CA SER A 492 -1.70 21.18 -12.93
C SER A 492 -2.42 21.66 -11.69
N VAL A 493 -3.75 21.59 -11.75
CA VAL A 493 -4.66 21.74 -10.62
C VAL A 493 -5.69 20.63 -10.68
N ALA A 494 -5.94 20.00 -9.54
CA ALA A 494 -6.91 18.91 -9.40
C ALA A 494 -7.75 19.10 -8.14
N VAL A 495 -9.01 18.65 -8.20
CA VAL A 495 -9.87 18.50 -7.03
C VAL A 495 -10.13 17.01 -6.84
N ALA A 496 -9.98 16.52 -5.63
CA ALA A 496 -10.29 15.15 -5.26
C ALA A 496 -11.14 15.11 -3.98
N HIS A 497 -11.99 14.09 -3.88
CA HIS A 497 -12.83 13.84 -2.71
C HIS A 497 -12.67 12.38 -2.26
N ARG A 498 -12.86 12.16 -0.94
CA ARG A 498 -12.82 10.85 -0.32
C ARG A 498 -13.89 10.76 0.76
N GLU A 499 -14.64 9.66 0.78
CA GLU A 499 -15.55 9.30 1.86
C GLU A 499 -14.77 8.75 3.07
N PRO A 500 -15.36 8.78 4.29
CA PRO A 500 -14.81 8.14 5.48
C PRO A 500 -14.71 6.60 5.34
N THR A 501 -13.84 5.99 6.13
CA THR A 501 -13.72 4.53 6.27
C THR A 501 -14.74 3.98 7.27
N ARG A 502 -14.83 2.65 7.38
CA ARG A 502 -15.66 2.01 8.41
C ARG A 502 -15.27 2.44 9.83
N SER A 503 -13.98 2.39 10.16
CA SER A 503 -13.48 2.78 11.48
C SER A 503 -13.76 4.24 11.82
N ASP A 504 -13.75 5.14 10.84
CA ASP A 504 -14.15 6.54 11.05
C ASP A 504 -15.60 6.67 11.53
N PHE A 505 -16.50 5.74 11.14
CA PHE A 505 -17.89 5.72 11.62
C PHE A 505 -18.05 4.96 12.93
N THR A 506 -17.41 3.81 13.10
CA THR A 506 -17.67 2.87 14.20
C THR A 506 -16.87 3.16 15.45
N ASP A 507 -15.65 3.72 15.33
CA ASP A 507 -14.73 3.85 16.46
C ASP A 507 -14.64 5.29 16.99
N ARG A 508 -15.30 6.24 16.32
CA ARG A 508 -15.30 7.67 16.71
C ARG A 508 -15.80 7.91 18.14
N TYR A 509 -16.80 7.16 18.60
CA TYR A 509 -17.36 7.29 19.94
C TYR A 509 -16.31 7.05 21.05
N MET A 510 -15.23 6.33 20.77
CA MET A 510 -14.20 6.01 21.76
C MET A 510 -13.47 7.25 22.27
N PHE A 511 -13.35 8.30 21.46
CA PHE A 511 -12.53 9.46 21.80
C PHE A 511 -13.17 10.82 21.55
N SER A 512 -14.22 10.95 20.74
CA SER A 512 -14.84 12.23 20.41
C SER A 512 -16.09 12.49 21.25
N ALA A 513 -16.29 13.73 21.68
CA ALA A 513 -17.54 14.19 22.28
C ALA A 513 -18.62 14.53 21.24
N ASP A 514 -18.27 14.63 19.96
CA ASP A 514 -19.17 14.93 18.86
C ASP A 514 -19.78 13.64 18.29
N ASP A 515 -21.10 13.45 18.46
CA ASP A 515 -21.83 12.30 17.93
C ASP A 515 -22.15 12.41 16.43
N SER A 516 -21.75 13.50 15.75
CA SER A 516 -21.96 13.64 14.33
C SER A 516 -21.13 12.66 13.52
N TYR A 517 -21.65 12.20 12.38
CA TYR A 517 -20.89 11.37 11.45
C TYR A 517 -19.68 12.13 10.89
N PRO A 518 -18.58 11.39 10.60
CA PRO A 518 -17.39 11.97 9.98
C PRO A 518 -17.75 12.56 8.62
N LYS A 519 -17.12 13.70 8.30
CA LYS A 519 -17.33 14.42 7.03
C LYS A 519 -16.40 13.88 5.96
N PRO A 520 -16.84 13.83 4.68
CA PRO A 520 -15.96 13.49 3.59
C PRO A 520 -14.85 14.53 3.41
N GLU A 521 -13.68 14.05 3.04
CA GLU A 521 -12.51 14.89 2.77
C GLU A 521 -12.58 15.50 1.36
N ARG A 522 -12.11 16.73 1.23
CA ARG A 522 -11.87 17.39 -0.05
C ARG A 522 -10.44 17.91 -0.12
N MET A 523 -9.78 17.68 -1.24
CA MET A 523 -8.44 18.20 -1.51
C MET A 523 -8.42 19.00 -2.81
N VAL A 524 -7.67 20.11 -2.81
CA VAL A 524 -7.23 20.81 -4.02
C VAL A 524 -5.72 20.66 -4.11
N ASP A 525 -5.26 20.04 -5.18
CA ASP A 525 -3.84 19.75 -5.44
C ASP A 525 -3.33 20.63 -6.57
N ILE A 526 -2.25 21.38 -6.33
CA ILE A 526 -1.59 22.27 -7.28
C ILE A 526 -0.15 21.81 -7.43
N GLU A 527 0.26 21.49 -8.68
CA GLU A 527 1.60 21.02 -8.95
C GLU A 527 2.30 21.82 -10.05
N LEU A 528 3.60 22.03 -9.87
CA LEU A 528 4.52 22.58 -10.86
C LEU A 528 5.77 21.70 -10.92
N GLY A 529 6.03 21.11 -12.08
CA GLY A 529 7.16 20.23 -12.27
C GLY A 529 8.04 20.62 -13.43
N TYR A 530 9.33 20.37 -13.30
CA TYR A 530 10.28 20.52 -14.39
C TYR A 530 11.30 19.37 -14.36
N THR A 531 11.55 18.77 -15.51
CA THR A 531 12.54 17.70 -15.68
C THR A 531 13.43 17.99 -16.89
N PHE A 532 14.72 17.95 -16.65
CA PHE A 532 15.75 17.95 -17.70
C PHE A 532 16.25 16.53 -17.91
N ARG A 533 16.38 16.11 -19.18
CA ARG A 533 16.90 14.80 -19.55
C ARG A 533 17.92 14.88 -20.67
N SER A 534 19.03 14.22 -20.46
CA SER A 534 20.06 13.97 -21.47
C SER A 534 20.52 12.50 -21.38
N PRO A 535 21.33 11.98 -22.31
CA PRO A 535 21.82 10.59 -22.23
C PRO A 535 22.64 10.28 -20.97
N ARG A 536 23.16 11.30 -20.28
CA ARG A 536 24.00 11.12 -19.08
C ARG A 536 23.35 11.57 -17.80
N VAL A 537 22.47 12.55 -17.86
CA VAL A 537 21.90 13.19 -16.65
C VAL A 537 20.41 13.38 -16.82
N SER A 538 19.66 13.00 -15.80
CA SER A 538 18.29 13.48 -15.56
C SER A 538 18.27 14.26 -14.25
N ALA A 539 17.58 15.38 -14.25
CA ALA A 539 17.35 16.17 -13.03
C ALA A 539 15.91 16.69 -13.05
N GLY A 540 15.23 16.57 -11.93
CA GLY A 540 13.82 16.98 -11.79
C GLY A 540 13.61 17.77 -10.51
N ILE A 541 12.67 18.70 -10.60
CA ILE A 541 12.09 19.40 -9.46
C ILE A 541 10.57 19.37 -9.60
N ASN A 542 9.87 19.03 -8.52
CA ASN A 542 8.43 19.12 -8.44
C ASN A 542 8.03 19.90 -7.19
N LEU A 543 7.19 20.90 -7.37
CA LEU A 543 6.58 21.70 -6.29
C LEU A 543 5.13 21.27 -6.18
N TYR A 544 4.66 20.99 -4.96
CA TYR A 544 3.27 20.64 -4.73
C TYR A 544 2.67 21.44 -3.58
N TYR A 545 1.35 21.71 -3.68
CA TYR A 545 0.58 22.35 -2.64
C TYR A 545 -0.83 21.73 -2.59
N MET A 546 -1.04 20.86 -1.62
CA MET A 546 -2.28 20.12 -1.37
C MET A 546 -3.04 20.83 -0.24
N LEU A 547 -4.20 21.38 -0.54
CA LEU A 547 -5.08 22.09 0.38
C LEU A 547 -6.26 21.19 0.74
N TYR A 548 -6.45 20.94 2.02
CA TYR A 548 -7.50 20.06 2.51
C TYR A 548 -8.60 20.81 3.24
N HIS A 549 -9.81 20.32 3.07
CA HIS A 549 -11.00 20.63 3.86
C HIS A 549 -11.54 19.36 4.48
N ASN A 550 -11.92 19.43 5.75
CA ASN A 550 -12.42 18.29 6.54
C ASN A 550 -11.48 17.08 6.46
N GLN A 551 -10.17 17.29 6.45
CA GLN A 551 -9.24 16.17 6.44
C GLN A 551 -9.43 15.32 7.70
N LEU A 552 -9.53 14.00 7.53
CA LEU A 552 -9.45 13.04 8.62
C LEU A 552 -7.97 12.85 8.96
N VAL A 553 -7.56 13.20 10.18
CA VAL A 553 -6.18 13.10 10.65
C VAL A 553 -6.13 12.12 11.82
N ALA A 554 -5.07 11.30 11.87
CA ALA A 554 -4.88 10.36 12.96
C ALA A 554 -4.71 11.09 14.30
N THR A 555 -5.38 10.62 15.32
CA THR A 555 -5.32 11.16 16.69
C THR A 555 -4.08 10.69 17.46
N GLY A 556 -3.44 9.64 16.98
CA GLY A 556 -2.36 8.90 17.66
C GLY A 556 -2.86 7.61 18.31
N MET A 557 -4.16 7.51 18.59
CA MET A 557 -4.79 6.28 19.10
C MET A 557 -5.09 5.31 17.96
N VAL A 558 -5.17 4.04 18.30
CA VAL A 558 -5.57 2.94 17.42
C VAL A 558 -6.73 2.15 18.06
N ASN A 559 -7.49 1.43 17.22
CA ASN A 559 -8.49 0.48 17.71
C ASN A 559 -7.84 -0.90 17.98
N ASP A 560 -8.65 -1.87 18.40
CA ASP A 560 -8.23 -3.26 18.67
C ASP A 560 -7.67 -4.01 17.42
N GLY A 561 -7.79 -3.44 16.23
CA GLY A 561 -7.31 -3.99 14.97
C GLY A 561 -6.14 -3.19 14.36
N ASP A 562 -5.52 -2.30 15.17
CA ASP A 562 -4.42 -1.38 14.78
C ASP A 562 -4.78 -0.32 13.72
N ASP A 563 -6.08 -0.14 13.41
CA ASP A 563 -6.51 0.96 12.56
C ASP A 563 -6.42 2.30 13.32
N ALA A 564 -5.82 3.32 12.69
CA ALA A 564 -5.73 4.64 13.29
C ALA A 564 -7.11 5.27 13.49
N LEU A 565 -7.37 5.76 14.70
CA LEU A 565 -8.55 6.56 15.00
C LEU A 565 -8.37 7.98 14.48
N ASN A 566 -9.32 8.46 13.68
CA ASN A 566 -9.21 9.74 13.01
C ASN A 566 -10.28 10.74 13.47
N THR A 567 -9.94 12.03 13.40
CA THR A 567 -10.88 13.14 13.56
C THR A 567 -10.79 14.09 12.37
N ASN A 568 -11.93 14.76 12.03
CA ASN A 568 -11.92 15.78 10.99
C ASN A 568 -11.31 17.07 11.49
N VAL A 569 -10.41 17.66 10.70
CA VAL A 569 -9.89 19.01 10.89
C VAL A 569 -10.38 19.93 9.76
N ASP A 570 -10.85 21.13 10.09
CA ASP A 570 -11.48 22.04 9.13
C ASP A 570 -10.55 22.39 7.95
N LYS A 571 -9.30 22.77 8.25
CA LYS A 571 -8.32 23.20 7.25
C LYS A 571 -6.93 22.69 7.56
N SER A 572 -6.33 22.04 6.58
CA SER A 572 -4.93 21.61 6.63
C SER A 572 -4.28 21.77 5.27
N PHE A 573 -2.98 21.65 5.23
CA PHE A 573 -2.23 21.65 3.98
C PHE A 573 -0.98 20.79 4.06
N ARG A 574 -0.59 20.28 2.89
CA ARG A 574 0.71 19.66 2.64
C ARG A 574 1.37 20.40 1.48
N ARG A 575 2.60 20.86 1.65
CA ARG A 575 3.38 21.49 0.60
C ARG A 575 4.82 21.07 0.65
N GLY A 576 5.47 21.00 -0.50
CA GLY A 576 6.86 20.62 -0.53
C GLY A 576 7.52 20.76 -1.88
N VAL A 577 8.81 20.44 -1.84
CA VAL A 577 9.71 20.37 -2.98
C VAL A 577 10.26 18.97 -3.06
N GLU A 578 10.10 18.32 -4.19
CA GLU A 578 10.70 17.03 -4.52
C GLU A 578 11.81 17.24 -5.53
N LEU A 579 13.01 16.81 -5.21
CA LEU A 579 14.19 16.88 -6.06
C LEU A 579 14.61 15.47 -6.47
N THR A 580 14.93 15.28 -7.74
CA THR A 580 15.44 14.02 -8.25
C THR A 580 16.66 14.28 -9.13
N VAL A 581 17.65 13.42 -9.05
CA VAL A 581 18.79 13.42 -9.96
C VAL A 581 19.22 11.99 -10.24
N ALA A 582 19.55 11.69 -11.50
CA ALA A 582 20.20 10.47 -11.88
C ALA A 582 21.33 10.80 -12.86
N TRP A 583 22.49 10.20 -12.63
CA TRP A 583 23.70 10.46 -13.39
C TRP A 583 24.39 9.15 -13.79
N ASN A 584 24.36 8.84 -15.08
CA ASN A 584 25.15 7.78 -15.69
C ASN A 584 26.61 8.22 -15.77
N THR A 585 27.38 8.02 -14.67
CA THR A 585 28.77 8.45 -14.55
C THR A 585 29.65 7.71 -15.56
N THR A 586 29.39 6.43 -15.73
CA THR A 586 30.03 5.52 -16.68
C THR A 586 28.98 4.55 -17.25
N LYS A 587 29.42 3.63 -18.15
CA LYS A 587 28.55 2.55 -18.66
C LYS A 587 28.20 1.48 -17.60
N TRP A 588 28.90 1.49 -16.48
CA TRP A 588 28.78 0.47 -15.41
C TRP A 588 28.38 1.05 -14.06
N LEU A 589 28.22 2.39 -13.93
CA LEU A 589 27.82 3.05 -12.68
C LEU A 589 26.80 4.16 -12.96
N THR A 590 25.64 4.03 -12.32
CA THR A 590 24.61 5.06 -12.23
C THR A 590 24.48 5.51 -10.77
N LEU A 591 24.53 6.81 -10.53
CA LEU A 591 24.24 7.41 -9.24
C LEU A 591 22.90 8.13 -9.31
N SER A 592 22.03 7.86 -8.35
CA SER A 592 20.72 8.50 -8.26
C SER A 592 20.48 9.00 -6.85
N ALA A 593 19.78 10.12 -6.75
CA ALA A 593 19.36 10.66 -5.47
C ALA A 593 17.99 11.31 -5.60
N ASN A 594 17.21 11.23 -4.53
CA ASN A 594 16.02 12.05 -4.37
C ASN A 594 15.99 12.69 -2.98
N ALA A 595 15.31 13.82 -2.89
CA ALA A 595 15.07 14.51 -1.62
C ALA A 595 13.72 15.19 -1.65
N THR A 596 12.99 15.09 -0.55
CA THR A 596 11.73 15.80 -0.31
C THR A 596 11.89 16.69 0.91
N LEU A 597 11.57 17.96 0.74
CA LEU A 597 11.45 18.95 1.82
C LEU A 597 9.98 19.36 1.89
N SER A 598 9.32 19.15 3.02
CA SER A 598 7.88 19.35 3.14
C SER A 598 7.45 20.05 4.42
N GLN A 599 6.28 20.68 4.36
CA GLN A 599 5.51 21.17 5.49
C GLN A 599 4.09 20.60 5.42
N ASN A 600 3.68 19.95 6.48
CA ASN A 600 2.38 19.30 6.62
C ASN A 600 1.74 19.84 7.90
N LYS A 601 0.73 20.73 7.78
CA LYS A 601 0.22 21.50 8.92
C LYS A 601 -1.32 21.53 8.93
N ILE A 602 -1.88 21.48 10.14
CA ILE A 602 -3.26 21.78 10.48
C ILE A 602 -3.33 23.23 10.92
N LYS A 603 -4.35 23.97 10.46
CA LYS A 603 -4.60 25.36 10.89
C LYS A 603 -5.64 25.36 12.00
N ASN A 604 -5.39 26.12 13.07
CA ASN A 604 -6.28 26.27 14.22
C ASN A 604 -6.73 24.91 14.77
N TYR A 605 -5.74 24.03 15.00
CA TYR A 605 -6.00 22.70 15.54
C TYR A 605 -6.62 22.79 16.93
N VAL A 606 -7.77 22.16 17.10
CA VAL A 606 -8.43 21.97 18.40
C VAL A 606 -8.24 20.50 18.77
N ASP A 607 -7.74 20.25 19.98
CA ASP A 607 -7.57 18.89 20.47
C ASP A 607 -8.93 18.33 20.91
N GLU A 608 -9.41 17.31 20.22
CA GLU A 608 -10.72 16.68 20.46
C GLU A 608 -10.64 15.38 21.26
N LEU A 609 -9.45 14.95 21.69
CA LEU A 609 -9.28 13.73 22.50
C LEU A 609 -9.75 13.99 23.93
N LYS A 610 -10.81 13.30 24.38
CA LYS A 610 -11.47 13.51 25.68
C LYS A 610 -10.51 13.47 26.87
N ASP A 611 -9.54 12.57 26.83
CA ASP A 611 -8.60 12.34 27.92
C ASP A 611 -7.25 13.06 27.72
N SER A 612 -7.13 13.88 26.64
CA SER A 612 -5.93 14.66 26.40
C SER A 612 -5.78 15.80 27.41
N PRO A 613 -4.55 16.10 27.83
CA PRO A 613 -4.25 17.27 28.68
C PRO A 613 -4.69 18.60 28.08
N THR A 614 -4.81 18.67 26.76
CA THR A 614 -5.16 19.89 25.99
C THR A 614 -6.54 19.79 25.35
N PHE A 615 -7.43 18.91 25.88
CA PHE A 615 -8.78 18.72 25.33
C PHE A 615 -9.55 20.05 25.21
N GLY A 616 -10.07 20.32 24.02
CA GLY A 616 -10.84 21.52 23.71
C GLY A 616 -9.98 22.80 23.48
N GLU A 617 -8.67 22.74 23.65
CA GLU A 617 -7.79 23.89 23.43
C GLU A 617 -7.45 24.08 21.95
N ASN A 618 -7.41 25.34 21.51
CA ASN A 618 -6.90 25.67 20.17
C ASN A 618 -5.38 25.87 20.24
N LEU A 619 -4.64 24.89 19.73
CA LEU A 619 -3.17 24.86 19.75
C LEU A 619 -2.53 25.63 18.57
N GLY A 620 -3.35 26.29 17.72
CA GLY A 620 -2.85 27.08 16.59
C GLY A 620 -2.48 26.21 15.38
N THR A 621 -1.30 26.45 14.79
CA THR A 621 -0.86 25.72 13.59
C THR A 621 0.08 24.59 13.97
N MET A 622 -0.41 23.34 13.91
CA MET A 622 0.29 22.14 14.36
C MET A 622 0.72 21.27 13.19
N THR A 623 1.73 20.41 13.43
CA THR A 623 2.17 19.42 12.42
C THR A 623 1.19 18.26 12.37
N ILE A 624 0.83 17.82 11.15
CA ILE A 624 0.06 16.60 10.95
C ILE A 624 0.91 15.40 11.38
N SER A 625 0.32 14.49 12.17
CA SER A 625 0.96 13.27 12.62
C SER A 625 1.56 12.46 11.44
N TYR A 626 2.60 11.67 11.71
CA TYR A 626 3.31 10.81 10.77
C TYR A 626 3.82 11.51 9.50
N SER A 627 4.14 12.80 9.58
CA SER A 627 4.52 13.61 8.43
C SER A 627 5.92 14.21 8.60
N PRO A 628 7.00 13.49 8.25
CA PRO A 628 8.36 14.01 8.37
C PRO A 628 8.58 15.18 7.40
N SER A 629 9.36 16.16 7.83
CA SER A 629 9.67 17.32 7.00
C SER A 629 10.75 17.06 5.95
N VAL A 630 11.57 16.01 6.15
CA VAL A 630 12.68 15.65 5.25
C VAL A 630 12.67 14.14 5.01
N ILE A 631 12.69 13.75 3.73
CA ILE A 631 12.92 12.38 3.29
C ILE A 631 13.97 12.44 2.18
N GLY A 632 14.91 11.51 2.14
CA GLY A 632 15.89 11.45 1.07
C GLY A 632 16.43 10.06 0.83
N SER A 633 16.83 9.78 -0.42
CA SER A 633 17.44 8.51 -0.81
C SER A 633 18.65 8.75 -1.70
N LEU A 634 19.67 7.93 -1.52
CA LEU A 634 20.87 7.86 -2.35
C LEU A 634 21.04 6.43 -2.84
N ILE A 635 21.17 6.26 -4.16
CA ILE A 635 21.27 4.95 -4.81
C ILE A 635 22.50 4.95 -5.69
N ALA A 636 23.33 3.91 -5.59
CA ALA A 636 24.42 3.64 -6.52
C ALA A 636 24.23 2.25 -7.14
N ASP A 637 23.95 2.23 -8.44
CA ASP A 637 23.80 1.01 -9.25
C ASP A 637 25.08 0.73 -10.03
N PHE A 638 25.69 -0.38 -9.73
CA PHE A 638 26.88 -0.88 -10.39
C PHE A 638 26.60 -2.18 -11.15
N HIS A 639 27.07 -2.28 -12.40
CA HIS A 639 26.99 -3.52 -13.17
C HIS A 639 28.12 -3.67 -14.18
N VAL A 640 28.78 -4.82 -14.14
CA VAL A 640 29.85 -5.20 -15.06
C VAL A 640 29.73 -6.68 -15.40
N GLY A 641 29.53 -6.98 -16.68
CA GLY A 641 29.32 -8.35 -17.13
C GLY A 641 28.08 -8.98 -16.49
N GLY A 642 28.26 -10.09 -15.78
CA GLY A 642 27.17 -10.73 -15.02
C GLY A 642 27.02 -10.21 -13.60
N PHE A 643 27.92 -9.38 -13.09
CA PHE A 643 27.89 -8.87 -11.71
C PHE A 643 27.09 -7.56 -11.62
N SER A 644 26.26 -7.45 -10.59
CA SER A 644 25.55 -6.24 -10.21
C SER A 644 25.67 -5.96 -8.71
N ALA A 645 25.69 -4.70 -8.33
CA ALA A 645 25.61 -4.26 -6.95
C ALA A 645 24.76 -2.99 -6.87
N GLN A 646 23.83 -2.94 -5.94
CA GLN A 646 23.01 -1.76 -5.65
C GLN A 646 23.21 -1.38 -4.18
N TRP A 647 23.78 -0.21 -3.98
CA TRP A 647 23.82 0.45 -2.67
C TRP A 647 22.65 1.41 -2.57
N HIS A 648 21.92 1.32 -1.47
CA HIS A 648 20.79 2.21 -1.21
C HIS A 648 20.86 2.73 0.22
N THR A 649 20.79 4.06 0.39
CA THR A 649 20.71 4.72 1.70
C THR A 649 19.45 5.58 1.72
N GLN A 650 18.62 5.43 2.75
CA GLN A 650 17.44 6.24 2.98
C GLN A 650 17.55 7.00 4.30
N TYR A 651 17.18 8.28 4.28
CA TYR A 651 16.99 9.12 5.46
C TYR A 651 15.52 9.49 5.60
N VAL A 652 14.97 9.34 6.79
CA VAL A 652 13.62 9.77 7.16
C VAL A 652 13.74 10.65 8.41
N GLY A 653 13.18 11.86 8.35
CA GLY A 653 13.16 12.79 9.45
C GLY A 653 12.20 12.38 10.57
N LYS A 654 12.28 13.08 11.69
CA LYS A 654 11.42 12.89 12.86
C LYS A 654 9.93 12.98 12.50
N GLN A 655 9.09 12.17 13.18
CA GLN A 655 7.63 12.15 13.03
C GLN A 655 6.98 12.16 14.41
N TYR A 656 5.86 12.88 14.56
CA TYR A 656 5.02 12.83 15.76
C TYR A 656 3.88 11.83 15.57
N PHE A 657 3.43 11.15 16.62
CA PHE A 657 2.26 10.27 16.60
C PHE A 657 0.95 11.05 16.64
N THR A 658 0.97 12.17 17.35
CA THR A 658 -0.19 13.04 17.60
C THR A 658 -0.02 14.40 16.92
N ASN A 659 -1.10 15.15 16.76
CA ASN A 659 -1.08 16.45 16.09
C ASN A 659 -0.71 17.62 17.02
N ASN A 660 -0.41 17.37 18.28
CA ASN A 660 -0.02 18.38 19.29
C ASN A 660 1.50 18.45 19.53
N GLU A 661 2.30 17.81 18.68
CA GLU A 661 3.76 17.89 18.66
C GLU A 661 4.43 17.50 19.99
N ILE A 662 3.91 16.47 20.67
CA ILE A 662 4.46 15.97 21.93
C ILE A 662 5.75 15.21 21.66
N GLU A 663 6.86 15.63 22.28
CA GLU A 663 8.19 15.07 22.05
C GLU A 663 8.33 13.60 22.46
N THR A 664 7.66 13.19 23.53
CA THR A 664 7.63 11.80 24.03
C THR A 664 6.86 10.88 23.10
N LEU A 665 5.91 11.42 22.32
CA LEU A 665 5.07 10.71 21.36
C LEU A 665 5.60 10.89 19.94
N SER A 666 6.80 10.40 19.67
CA SER A 666 7.45 10.61 18.37
C SER A 666 8.38 9.47 17.97
N LEU A 667 8.57 9.31 16.66
CA LEU A 667 9.62 8.52 16.04
C LEU A 667 10.85 9.38 15.79
N ASP A 668 12.02 8.90 16.20
CA ASP A 668 13.29 9.55 15.92
C ASP A 668 13.63 9.49 14.41
N ALA A 669 14.40 10.47 13.94
CA ALA A 669 14.94 10.41 12.58
C ALA A 669 15.93 9.25 12.44
N TYR A 670 15.92 8.60 11.28
CA TYR A 670 16.83 7.49 11.01
C TYR A 670 17.48 7.58 9.62
N CYS A 671 18.63 6.91 9.49
CA CYS A 671 19.33 6.72 8.24
C CYS A 671 19.72 5.25 8.13
N VAL A 672 19.19 4.54 7.12
CA VAL A 672 19.42 3.11 6.93
C VAL A 672 20.02 2.85 5.55
N THR A 673 20.96 1.90 5.49
CA THR A 673 21.65 1.53 4.26
C THR A 673 21.50 0.04 3.98
N ASN A 674 21.11 -0.29 2.75
CA ASN A 674 21.01 -1.65 2.25
C ASN A 674 21.99 -1.86 1.09
N LEU A 675 22.41 -3.11 0.88
CA LEU A 675 23.30 -3.52 -0.21
C LEU A 675 22.75 -4.79 -0.86
N ASN A 676 22.40 -4.70 -2.15
CA ASN A 676 22.00 -5.85 -2.95
C ASN A 676 23.13 -6.23 -3.90
N LEU A 677 23.53 -7.49 -3.90
CA LEU A 677 24.54 -8.05 -4.78
C LEU A 677 23.91 -9.10 -5.67
N GLY A 678 24.27 -9.11 -6.94
CA GLY A 678 23.77 -10.09 -7.92
C GLY A 678 24.87 -10.62 -8.83
N TYR A 679 24.75 -11.87 -9.22
CA TYR A 679 25.63 -12.46 -10.24
C TYR A 679 24.82 -13.39 -11.16
N SER A 680 24.85 -13.09 -12.47
CA SER A 680 24.18 -13.86 -13.53
C SER A 680 25.17 -14.67 -14.33
N LEU A 681 24.95 -15.98 -14.37
CA LEU A 681 25.67 -16.92 -15.23
C LEU A 681 24.77 -17.33 -16.40
N LYS A 682 25.10 -16.90 -17.61
CA LYS A 682 24.44 -17.33 -18.85
C LYS A 682 25.14 -18.54 -19.45
N THR A 683 24.40 -19.60 -19.73
CA THR A 683 24.90 -20.80 -20.39
C THR A 683 24.71 -20.71 -21.91
N LYS A 684 25.38 -21.56 -22.67
CA LYS A 684 25.27 -21.64 -24.15
C LYS A 684 23.86 -22.02 -24.65
N ALA A 685 23.00 -22.54 -23.78
CA ALA A 685 21.64 -22.95 -24.08
C ALA A 685 20.58 -21.91 -23.68
N GLU A 686 20.95 -20.63 -23.59
CA GLU A 686 20.10 -19.49 -23.13
C GLU A 686 19.56 -19.63 -21.71
N ARG A 687 20.01 -20.65 -20.97
CA ARG A 687 19.66 -20.82 -19.54
C ARG A 687 20.49 -19.85 -18.70
N GLU A 688 19.86 -19.32 -17.66
CA GLU A 688 20.51 -18.38 -16.75
C GLU A 688 20.40 -18.87 -15.32
N VAL A 689 21.50 -18.85 -14.58
CA VAL A 689 21.50 -19.02 -13.14
C VAL A 689 21.87 -17.70 -12.51
N ARG A 690 20.99 -17.17 -11.67
CA ARG A 690 21.18 -15.92 -10.92
C ARG A 690 21.42 -16.24 -9.45
N PHE A 691 22.46 -15.62 -8.88
CA PHE A 691 22.73 -15.58 -7.48
C PHE A 691 22.46 -14.19 -6.96
N GLY A 692 21.76 -14.07 -5.85
CA GLY A 692 21.45 -12.80 -5.19
C GLY A 692 21.83 -12.84 -3.72
N LEU A 693 22.22 -11.70 -3.17
CA LEU A 693 22.43 -11.49 -1.74
C LEU A 693 21.95 -10.08 -1.40
N ALA A 694 20.88 -10.00 -0.61
CA ALA A 694 20.48 -8.77 0.04
C ALA A 694 21.10 -8.69 1.43
N VAL A 695 21.74 -7.59 1.74
CA VAL A 695 22.22 -7.25 3.08
C VAL A 695 21.46 -6.01 3.51
N ASN A 696 20.49 -6.17 4.38
CA ASN A 696 19.65 -5.09 4.89
C ASN A 696 20.30 -4.50 6.14
N ASN A 697 20.10 -3.18 6.32
CA ASN A 697 20.61 -2.42 7.45
C ASN A 697 22.13 -2.69 7.70
N LEU A 698 22.92 -2.45 6.68
CA LEU A 698 24.36 -2.80 6.62
C LEU A 698 25.16 -2.29 7.83
N PHE A 699 24.77 -1.16 8.41
CA PHE A 699 25.46 -0.55 9.54
C PHE A 699 24.81 -0.83 10.89
N SER A 700 23.82 -1.72 10.95
CA SER A 700 23.08 -2.08 12.18
C SER A 700 22.51 -0.85 12.91
N THR A 701 21.98 0.13 12.15
CA THR A 701 21.31 1.27 12.73
C THR A 701 20.10 0.79 13.54
N LEU A 702 20.00 1.17 14.80
CA LEU A 702 18.83 0.90 15.62
C LEU A 702 17.79 1.96 15.33
N TYR A 703 16.65 1.56 14.79
CA TYR A 703 15.56 2.47 14.43
C TYR A 703 14.21 1.77 14.50
N GLU A 704 13.17 2.57 14.54
CA GLU A 704 11.77 2.15 14.48
C GLU A 704 11.13 2.76 13.21
N SER A 705 10.49 1.93 12.37
CA SER A 705 9.88 2.40 11.12
C SER A 705 8.46 2.92 11.32
N ASN A 706 7.79 2.49 12.38
CA ASN A 706 6.43 2.85 12.76
C ASN A 706 6.30 2.87 14.28
N GLY A 707 5.19 3.39 14.76
CA GLY A 707 4.78 3.42 16.15
C GLY A 707 3.47 4.16 16.30
N TYR A 708 2.90 4.11 17.48
CA TYR A 708 1.72 4.88 17.85
C TYR A 708 1.84 5.35 19.31
N GLY A 709 0.97 6.24 19.73
CA GLY A 709 0.98 6.71 21.10
C GLY A 709 -0.06 7.79 21.35
N TYR A 710 -0.41 7.93 22.61
CA TYR A 710 -1.44 8.84 23.07
C TYR A 710 -1.07 9.40 24.46
N SER A 711 -1.69 10.53 24.81
CA SER A 711 -1.61 11.12 26.15
C SER A 711 -2.98 11.05 26.82
N TYR A 712 -2.98 10.84 28.14
CA TYR A 712 -4.19 10.94 28.95
C TYR A 712 -3.89 11.54 30.34
N MET A 713 -4.93 12.01 31.00
CA MET A 713 -4.87 12.51 32.38
C MET A 713 -5.39 11.43 33.34
N TRP A 714 -4.60 11.13 34.37
CA TRP A 714 -4.98 10.23 35.43
C TRP A 714 -4.59 10.86 36.80
N ASP A 715 -5.54 10.96 37.71
CA ASP A 715 -5.34 11.57 39.06
C ASP A 715 -4.66 12.97 39.03
N GLY A 716 -4.95 13.76 37.97
CA GLY A 716 -4.40 15.10 37.76
C GLY A 716 -2.98 15.14 37.20
N GLU A 717 -2.39 14.00 36.92
CA GLU A 717 -1.10 13.90 36.25
C GLU A 717 -1.27 13.45 34.78
N ARG A 718 -0.32 13.90 33.94
CA ARG A 718 -0.28 13.53 32.54
C ARG A 718 0.56 12.27 32.34
N TYR A 719 0.01 11.33 31.60
CA TYR A 719 0.71 10.13 31.14
C TYR A 719 0.82 10.14 29.62
N ASP A 720 2.00 9.80 29.12
CA ASP A 720 2.29 9.63 27.68
C ASP A 720 2.69 8.18 27.45
N GLU A 721 1.92 7.46 26.66
CA GLU A 721 2.24 6.09 26.25
C GLU A 721 2.62 6.05 24.78
N ALA A 722 3.74 5.42 24.47
CA ALA A 722 4.28 5.31 23.14
C ALA A 722 4.80 3.90 22.87
N PHE A 723 4.35 3.32 21.78
CA PHE A 723 4.68 1.97 21.34
C PHE A 723 5.36 2.03 19.96
N TYR A 724 6.37 1.21 19.76
CA TYR A 724 7.27 1.27 18.64
C TYR A 724 7.40 -0.10 17.97
N PHE A 725 7.72 -0.10 16.67
CA PHE A 725 8.01 -1.29 15.88
C PHE A 725 9.49 -1.33 15.49
N PRO A 726 10.35 -1.94 16.33
CA PRO A 726 11.80 -1.98 16.12
C PRO A 726 12.16 -2.77 14.88
N GLN A 727 13.12 -2.25 14.12
CA GLN A 727 13.62 -2.90 12.92
C GLN A 727 14.90 -3.69 13.22
N ALA A 728 15.08 -4.77 12.45
CA ALA A 728 16.23 -5.67 12.59
C ALA A 728 17.56 -4.94 12.37
N PRO A 729 18.60 -5.24 13.15
CA PRO A 729 19.98 -4.86 12.83
C PRO A 729 20.40 -5.51 11.51
N ILE A 730 21.68 -5.50 11.18
CA ILE A 730 22.17 -6.13 9.96
C ILE A 730 21.61 -7.55 9.80
N ASN A 731 20.99 -7.80 8.65
CA ASN A 731 20.43 -9.10 8.31
C ASN A 731 20.60 -9.35 6.81
N PHE A 732 20.44 -10.60 6.38
CA PHE A 732 20.69 -10.96 4.99
C PHE A 732 19.66 -11.96 4.47
N LEU A 733 19.50 -11.97 3.15
CA LEU A 733 18.75 -12.97 2.40
C LEU A 733 19.53 -13.35 1.13
N ALA A 734 19.93 -14.59 1.01
CA ALA A 734 20.58 -15.14 -0.17
C ALA A 734 19.52 -15.80 -1.08
N ASN A 735 19.71 -15.67 -2.39
CA ASN A 735 18.79 -16.18 -3.40
C ASN A 735 19.54 -16.91 -4.52
N VAL A 736 18.96 -17.98 -5.03
CA VAL A 736 19.37 -18.64 -6.27
C VAL A 736 18.15 -18.84 -7.14
N THR A 737 18.21 -18.34 -8.38
CA THR A 737 17.16 -18.52 -9.39
C THR A 737 17.72 -19.19 -10.62
N VAL A 738 17.09 -20.26 -11.07
CA VAL A 738 17.40 -20.96 -12.32
C VAL A 738 16.31 -20.69 -13.34
N ASN A 739 16.66 -20.04 -14.46
CA ASN A 739 15.79 -19.79 -15.61
C ASN A 739 16.10 -20.82 -16.72
N PHE A 740 15.07 -21.43 -17.31
CA PHE A 740 15.19 -22.49 -18.32
C PHE A 740 14.11 -22.45 -19.37
#